data_47213907edeee68eb49fdfdb95cc78fd
#
_entry.id   47213907edeee68eb49fdfdb95cc78fd
#
_cell.length_a   1.000
_cell.length_b   1.000
_cell.length_c   1.000
_cell.angle_alpha   90.00
_cell.angle_beta   90.00
_cell.angle_gamma   90.00
#
_symmetry.space_group_name_H-M   'P 1'
#
loop_
_entity.id
_entity.type
_entity.pdbx_description
1 polymer ?
#
loop_
_entity_poly.entity_id
_entity_poly.type
_entity_poly.pdbx_seq_one_letter_code
_entity_poly.pdbx_strand_id
1 'polypeptide(L)'
;MFRIRVFCSFISLILFLSTSLAQNAATTIQRQPVLDGSSMDKSVDPCEDFYTYSCGNWMKKNPIPPDQSSWGAYSKLQDETLLQLRGLLESASAPDPKRSSVEQKVGDYYASCMDEKAVEAAGATPLRRALEEIENLHSKDQLADLASRMADEGVLFEFGSQPDFRDANQVIAGLDQGGLGLPDRDYYLKEDAKSPDLRKAYVTHVQKMFELLGEKPQAASWEAQTVMRIETALAKGSLTRVERREPKNLDHKMTSEQLAALSPSFHWNQYFAKVGLGPVPSLNVATPEFFKIMESELKSEDLANWKAYLRWHLVHANAPYLSSPLVNENFDFYSKTLRGVEQIQPRWKRCVNYVDNDLGEALGQAYVEKYFSPEAKQSALKMVREIDSAMEQDIKSRSWMSDVTKQRALEKLHTVVNKIGYPDKWRDYSRLEIIRGDEAGNAVRARNFEFQRDLYKIGKPLDRGEWAMTPPTVNAYYDPQKNEINFPAGVLQPPLFDANSDAAPNYGNTGGTIGHELTHGFDDEGRQFDAQGNLRDWWTAEDEKAFVERATCISDQYAQYTIVDDIKINSKLTLGEDVADLGGLILAYGAWKGDTQGQKLQPVDGFTPEQRFFIGYAQSWCTNERDETKRLRATIDPHSPEKYRANGVVANMPEFQQAFHCKPSSTLVRQNACRVW
;
A
#
# COMPACT_ATOMS: atom_id res chain seq x y z
N MET A 1 -70.14 -11.47 -70.42
CA MET A 1 -70.04 -9.99 -70.13
C MET A 1 -69.41 -9.81 -68.77
N PHE A 2 -68.58 -8.90 -68.67
CA PHE A 2 -67.78 -8.43 -67.55
C PHE A 2 -66.46 -9.16 -67.28
N ARG A 3 -65.38 -8.46 -67.70
CA ARG A 3 -63.99 -8.74 -67.42
C ARG A 3 -63.62 -8.10 -66.06
N ILE A 4 -63.04 -8.89 -65.14
CA ILE A 4 -62.37 -8.35 -63.96
C ILE A 4 -60.92 -8.60 -64.16
N ARG A 5 -60.13 -7.49 -64.16
CA ARG A 5 -58.69 -7.48 -64.22
C ARG A 5 -58.15 -7.73 -62.82
N VAL A 6 -57.30 -8.75 -62.67
CA VAL A 6 -56.54 -9.03 -61.46
C VAL A 6 -55.25 -8.23 -61.56
N PHE A 7 -55.03 -7.30 -60.61
CA PHE A 7 -53.76 -6.57 -60.38
C PHE A 7 -52.85 -7.40 -59.49
N CYS A 8 -51.74 -7.92 -60.03
CA CYS A 8 -50.66 -8.48 -59.26
C CYS A 8 -49.79 -7.35 -58.70
N SER A 9 -49.86 -7.12 -57.40
CA SER A 9 -48.92 -6.27 -56.69
C SER A 9 -47.69 -7.09 -56.25
N PHE A 10 -46.53 -6.78 -56.83
CA PHE A 10 -45.25 -7.27 -56.36
C PHE A 10 -44.89 -6.52 -55.10
N ILE A 11 -44.86 -7.20 -53.93
CA ILE A 11 -44.24 -6.69 -52.69
C ILE A 11 -42.80 -7.13 -52.70
N SER A 12 -41.91 -6.16 -53.02
CA SER A 12 -40.44 -6.33 -52.83
C SER A 12 -40.12 -6.31 -51.34
N LEU A 13 -39.76 -7.44 -50.79
CA LEU A 13 -39.25 -7.59 -49.43
C LEU A 13 -37.78 -7.14 -49.41
N ILE A 14 -37.51 -5.90 -48.97
CA ILE A 14 -36.16 -5.39 -48.75
C ILE A 14 -35.74 -5.91 -47.39
N LEU A 15 -34.89 -6.99 -47.34
CA LEU A 15 -34.15 -7.39 -46.14
C LEU A 15 -33.11 -6.31 -45.85
N PHE A 16 -33.35 -5.52 -44.82
CA PHE A 16 -32.30 -4.73 -44.15
C PHE A 16 -31.44 -5.68 -43.33
N LEU A 17 -30.28 -6.10 -43.85
CA LEU A 17 -29.19 -6.60 -43.04
C LEU A 17 -28.66 -5.43 -42.27
N SER A 18 -29.06 -5.27 -41.01
CA SER A 18 -28.38 -4.45 -40.03
C SER A 18 -27.09 -5.15 -39.60
N THR A 19 -26.00 -4.92 -40.29
CA THR A 19 -24.65 -5.20 -39.74
C THR A 19 -24.44 -4.25 -38.59
N SER A 20 -24.62 -4.74 -37.35
CA SER A 20 -24.12 -4.07 -36.17
C SER A 20 -22.58 -4.11 -36.20
N LEU A 21 -21.98 -3.08 -36.78
CA LEU A 21 -20.61 -2.72 -36.53
C LEU A 21 -20.52 -2.36 -35.03
N ALA A 22 -20.15 -3.33 -34.21
CA ALA A 22 -19.59 -3.03 -32.90
C ALA A 22 -18.31 -2.23 -33.13
N GLN A 23 -18.44 -0.91 -33.15
CA GLN A 23 -17.29 -0.02 -33.03
C GLN A 23 -16.67 -0.31 -31.65
N ASN A 24 -15.59 -1.07 -31.66
CA ASN A 24 -14.60 -1.01 -30.60
C ASN A 24 -14.07 0.43 -30.60
N ALA A 25 -14.75 1.32 -29.88
CA ALA A 25 -14.16 2.56 -29.45
C ALA A 25 -13.06 2.16 -28.47
N ALA A 26 -11.84 1.99 -28.98
CA ALA A 26 -10.66 2.09 -28.15
C ALA A 26 -10.79 3.47 -27.50
N THR A 27 -11.16 3.49 -26.22
CA THR A 27 -11.19 4.71 -25.42
C THR A 27 -9.73 5.15 -25.38
N THR A 28 -9.39 6.12 -26.23
CA THR A 28 -8.06 6.75 -26.20
C THR A 28 -7.99 7.42 -24.84
N ILE A 29 -7.24 6.83 -23.91
CA ILE A 29 -6.97 7.41 -22.60
C ILE A 29 -6.30 8.75 -22.87
N GLN A 30 -7.02 9.85 -22.62
CA GLN A 30 -6.50 11.19 -22.81
C GLN A 30 -5.52 11.45 -21.65
N ARG A 31 -4.22 11.31 -21.93
CA ARG A 31 -3.17 11.53 -20.92
C ARG A 31 -3.29 12.94 -20.35
N GLN A 32 -3.38 13.02 -19.03
CA GLN A 32 -3.42 14.29 -18.33
C GLN A 32 -2.01 14.89 -18.26
N PRO A 33 -1.85 16.22 -18.41
CA PRO A 33 -0.55 16.85 -18.26
C PRO A 33 -0.10 16.83 -16.79
N VAL A 34 1.23 16.85 -16.56
CA VAL A 34 1.82 16.92 -15.21
C VAL A 34 1.40 18.21 -14.47
N LEU A 35 1.14 19.29 -15.21
CA LEU A 35 0.54 20.52 -14.69
C LEU A 35 -0.71 20.87 -15.50
N ASP A 36 -1.86 20.95 -14.81
CA ASP A 36 -3.15 21.34 -15.40
C ASP A 36 -3.65 22.67 -14.81
N GLY A 37 -3.53 23.74 -15.58
CA GLY A 37 -4.02 25.06 -15.18
C GLY A 37 -5.54 25.11 -14.92
N SER A 38 -6.33 24.18 -15.48
CA SER A 38 -7.78 24.10 -15.27
C SER A 38 -8.19 23.53 -13.91
N SER A 39 -7.26 22.89 -13.24
CA SER A 39 -7.41 22.31 -11.89
C SER A 39 -7.35 23.37 -10.78
N MET A 40 -6.81 24.54 -11.08
CA MET A 40 -6.51 25.60 -10.13
C MET A 40 -7.74 26.48 -9.82
N ASP A 41 -7.91 26.85 -8.55
CA ASP A 41 -8.84 27.90 -8.14
C ASP A 41 -8.10 29.23 -7.90
N LYS A 42 -7.97 30.02 -8.94
CA LYS A 42 -7.23 31.29 -8.93
C LYS A 42 -7.90 32.38 -8.08
N SER A 43 -9.07 32.14 -7.49
CA SER A 43 -9.72 33.06 -6.55
C SER A 43 -9.15 32.96 -5.15
N VAL A 44 -8.41 31.90 -4.83
CA VAL A 44 -7.74 31.66 -3.54
C VAL A 44 -6.36 32.28 -3.59
N ASP A 45 -5.93 32.92 -2.50
CA ASP A 45 -4.55 33.41 -2.37
C ASP A 45 -3.61 32.21 -2.14
N PRO A 46 -2.60 31.97 -3.03
CA PRO A 46 -1.67 30.86 -2.88
C PRO A 46 -0.85 30.92 -1.58
N CYS A 47 -0.68 32.09 -0.99
CA CYS A 47 0.03 32.26 0.27
C CYS A 47 -0.81 31.98 1.52
N GLU A 48 -2.14 31.82 1.36
CA GLU A 48 -3.07 31.46 2.45
C GLU A 48 -3.47 29.97 2.41
N ASP A 49 -3.76 29.43 1.23
CA ASP A 49 -4.10 28.01 1.03
C ASP A 49 -3.64 27.54 -0.37
N PHE A 50 -2.40 27.09 -0.45
CA PHE A 50 -1.77 26.69 -1.70
C PHE A 50 -2.39 25.41 -2.28
N TYR A 51 -2.83 24.49 -1.42
CA TYR A 51 -3.53 23.29 -1.85
C TYR A 51 -4.84 23.63 -2.56
N THR A 52 -5.68 24.46 -1.97
CA THR A 52 -6.94 24.87 -2.60
C THR A 52 -6.69 25.73 -3.84
N TYR A 53 -5.68 26.60 -3.84
CA TYR A 53 -5.25 27.34 -5.04
C TYR A 53 -4.92 26.38 -6.19
N SER A 54 -4.15 25.34 -5.94
CA SER A 54 -3.66 24.39 -6.96
C SER A 54 -4.70 23.35 -7.37
N CYS A 55 -5.59 22.92 -6.45
CA CYS A 55 -6.48 21.76 -6.57
C CYS A 55 -7.98 22.10 -6.55
N GLY A 56 -8.37 23.36 -6.22
CA GLY A 56 -9.76 23.67 -5.86
C GLY A 56 -10.78 23.37 -6.97
N ASN A 57 -10.46 23.65 -8.22
CA ASN A 57 -11.34 23.32 -9.33
C ASN A 57 -11.26 21.83 -9.71
N TRP A 58 -10.09 21.21 -9.51
CA TRP A 58 -9.96 19.75 -9.68
C TRP A 58 -10.91 19.01 -8.74
N MET A 59 -10.91 19.35 -7.45
CA MET A 59 -11.79 18.74 -6.44
C MET A 59 -13.27 18.91 -6.78
N LYS A 60 -13.68 20.10 -7.25
CA LYS A 60 -15.06 20.37 -7.68
C LYS A 60 -15.49 19.51 -8.88
N LYS A 61 -14.58 19.26 -9.83
CA LYS A 61 -14.85 18.51 -11.07
C LYS A 61 -14.71 17.00 -10.94
N ASN A 62 -14.07 16.51 -9.90
CA ASN A 62 -13.77 15.09 -9.68
C ASN A 62 -14.40 14.58 -8.37
N PRO A 63 -15.74 14.44 -8.29
CA PRO A 63 -16.37 13.84 -7.13
C PRO A 63 -15.88 12.40 -6.95
N ILE A 64 -15.92 11.90 -5.71
CA ILE A 64 -15.51 10.52 -5.40
C ILE A 64 -16.48 9.55 -6.07
N PRO A 65 -15.99 8.62 -6.92
CA PRO A 65 -16.84 7.57 -7.46
C PRO A 65 -17.46 6.72 -6.35
N PRO A 66 -18.66 6.16 -6.55
CA PRO A 66 -19.37 5.41 -5.50
C PRO A 66 -18.63 4.13 -5.06
N ASP A 67 -17.75 3.59 -5.91
CA ASP A 67 -16.93 2.41 -5.65
C ASP A 67 -15.54 2.73 -5.06
N GLN A 68 -15.30 4.01 -4.68
CA GLN A 68 -14.02 4.48 -4.16
C GLN A 68 -14.19 5.14 -2.78
N SER A 69 -13.16 5.03 -1.94
CA SER A 69 -13.05 5.68 -0.63
C SER A 69 -12.43 7.08 -0.73
N SER A 70 -11.60 7.29 -1.73
CA SER A 70 -10.97 8.55 -2.09
C SER A 70 -10.82 8.66 -3.60
N TRP A 71 -10.64 9.88 -4.10
CA TRP A 71 -10.41 10.13 -5.51
C TRP A 71 -9.39 11.25 -5.69
N GLY A 72 -8.22 10.93 -6.20
CA GLY A 72 -7.08 11.84 -6.33
C GLY A 72 -6.25 11.55 -7.59
N ALA A 73 -5.14 12.25 -7.75
CA ALA A 73 -4.23 12.06 -8.89
C ALA A 73 -3.72 10.61 -8.94
N TYR A 74 -3.29 10.07 -7.80
CA TYR A 74 -2.82 8.68 -7.68
C TYR A 74 -3.94 7.65 -7.94
N SER A 75 -5.12 7.82 -7.36
CA SER A 75 -6.24 6.88 -7.57
C SER A 75 -6.78 6.91 -8.99
N LYS A 76 -6.73 8.05 -9.68
CA LYS A 76 -7.05 8.12 -11.11
C LYS A 76 -6.05 7.36 -11.96
N LEU A 77 -4.76 7.55 -11.72
CA LEU A 77 -3.72 6.80 -12.42
C LEU A 77 -3.83 5.30 -12.13
N GLN A 78 -4.12 4.91 -10.88
CA GLN A 78 -4.39 3.51 -10.53
C GLN A 78 -5.57 2.94 -11.33
N ASP A 79 -6.68 3.69 -11.46
CA ASP A 79 -7.86 3.25 -12.23
C ASP A 79 -7.56 3.11 -13.72
N GLU A 80 -6.75 4.01 -14.29
CA GLU A 80 -6.25 3.91 -15.67
C GLU A 80 -5.34 2.68 -15.84
N THR A 81 -4.46 2.42 -14.88
CA THR A 81 -3.61 1.22 -14.85
C THR A 81 -4.44 -0.05 -14.80
N LEU A 82 -5.51 -0.10 -13.99
CA LEU A 82 -6.43 -1.24 -13.96
C LEU A 82 -7.09 -1.51 -15.32
N LEU A 83 -7.43 -0.47 -16.07
CA LEU A 83 -7.97 -0.63 -17.43
C LEU A 83 -6.92 -1.20 -18.40
N GLN A 84 -5.66 -0.78 -18.28
CA GLN A 84 -4.56 -1.31 -19.07
C GLN A 84 -4.31 -2.79 -18.75
N LEU A 85 -4.24 -3.14 -17.47
CA LEU A 85 -4.10 -4.52 -17.00
C LEU A 85 -5.27 -5.40 -17.41
N ARG A 86 -6.50 -4.88 -17.35
CA ARG A 86 -7.69 -5.57 -17.85
C ARG A 86 -7.52 -5.96 -19.31
N GLY A 87 -7.07 -5.05 -20.18
CA GLY A 87 -6.85 -5.34 -21.58
C GLY A 87 -5.80 -6.45 -21.82
N LEU A 88 -4.74 -6.50 -21.00
CA LEU A 88 -3.75 -7.59 -21.03
C LEU A 88 -4.36 -8.92 -20.59
N LEU A 89 -5.11 -8.93 -19.49
CA LEU A 89 -5.73 -10.13 -18.93
C LEU A 89 -6.85 -10.68 -19.81
N GLU A 90 -7.69 -9.84 -20.41
CA GLU A 90 -8.70 -10.27 -21.38
C GLU A 90 -8.06 -10.93 -22.60
N SER A 91 -6.95 -10.38 -23.10
CA SER A 91 -6.17 -11.00 -24.18
C SER A 91 -5.57 -12.34 -23.75
N ALA A 92 -4.94 -12.40 -22.56
CA ALA A 92 -4.33 -13.62 -22.03
C ALA A 92 -5.35 -14.72 -21.69
N SER A 93 -6.61 -14.36 -21.37
CA SER A 93 -7.67 -15.31 -21.03
C SER A 93 -8.31 -15.97 -22.26
N ALA A 94 -8.12 -15.40 -23.46
CA ALA A 94 -8.63 -15.94 -24.69
C ALA A 94 -8.01 -17.32 -25.01
N PRO A 95 -8.78 -18.28 -25.55
CA PRO A 95 -8.23 -19.58 -25.88
C PRO A 95 -7.30 -19.48 -27.08
N ASP A 96 -5.99 -19.47 -26.83
CA ASP A 96 -4.92 -19.54 -27.82
C ASP A 96 -3.90 -20.60 -27.37
N PRO A 97 -3.67 -21.67 -28.17
CA PRO A 97 -2.69 -22.70 -27.85
C PRO A 97 -1.23 -22.21 -27.90
N LYS A 98 -1.00 -20.98 -28.38
CA LYS A 98 0.33 -20.38 -28.44
C LYS A 98 0.68 -19.54 -27.22
N ARG A 99 -0.24 -19.39 -26.27
CA ARG A 99 0.05 -18.67 -25.01
C ARG A 99 1.26 -19.26 -24.31
N SER A 100 2.17 -18.41 -23.85
CA SER A 100 3.24 -18.82 -22.95
C SER A 100 2.65 -19.37 -21.63
N SER A 101 3.45 -20.11 -20.87
CA SER A 101 3.03 -20.62 -19.56
C SER A 101 2.63 -19.48 -18.60
N VAL A 102 3.28 -18.33 -18.70
CA VAL A 102 2.97 -17.13 -17.90
C VAL A 102 1.64 -16.54 -18.32
N GLU A 103 1.42 -16.27 -19.61
CA GLU A 103 0.14 -15.77 -20.13
C GLU A 103 -1.01 -16.73 -19.80
N GLN A 104 -0.77 -18.04 -19.85
CA GLN A 104 -1.79 -19.01 -19.47
C GLN A 104 -2.18 -18.87 -18.00
N LYS A 105 -1.20 -18.73 -17.08
CA LYS A 105 -1.49 -18.61 -15.63
C LYS A 105 -2.28 -17.33 -15.31
N VAL A 106 -1.83 -16.17 -15.77
CA VAL A 106 -2.52 -14.89 -15.49
C VAL A 106 -3.91 -14.86 -16.15
N GLY A 107 -4.03 -15.37 -17.39
CA GLY A 107 -5.29 -15.42 -18.13
C GLY A 107 -6.28 -16.40 -17.53
N ASP A 108 -5.84 -17.58 -17.12
CA ASP A 108 -6.71 -18.61 -16.53
C ASP A 108 -7.16 -18.22 -15.12
N TYR A 109 -6.32 -17.53 -14.34
CA TYR A 109 -6.71 -16.96 -13.05
C TYR A 109 -7.80 -15.88 -13.24
N TYR A 110 -7.53 -14.90 -14.11
CA TYR A 110 -8.52 -13.85 -14.41
C TYR A 110 -9.86 -14.44 -14.90
N ALA A 111 -9.81 -15.43 -15.81
CA ALA A 111 -11.01 -16.08 -16.30
C ALA A 111 -11.78 -16.84 -15.20
N SER A 112 -11.06 -17.44 -14.22
CA SER A 112 -11.69 -18.09 -13.07
C SER A 112 -12.45 -17.10 -12.21
N CYS A 113 -11.84 -15.96 -11.93
CA CYS A 113 -12.47 -14.88 -11.18
C CYS A 113 -13.68 -14.28 -11.92
N MET A 114 -13.60 -14.13 -13.25
CA MET A 114 -14.69 -13.59 -14.07
C MET A 114 -15.85 -14.57 -14.29
N ASP A 115 -15.66 -15.86 -14.01
CA ASP A 115 -16.75 -16.87 -14.07
C ASP A 115 -17.65 -16.81 -12.83
N GLU A 116 -18.46 -15.74 -12.77
CA GLU A 116 -19.39 -15.50 -11.67
C GLU A 116 -20.31 -16.69 -11.39
N LYS A 117 -20.73 -17.41 -12.44
CA LYS A 117 -21.62 -18.57 -12.27
C LYS A 117 -20.94 -19.72 -11.52
N ALA A 118 -19.66 -19.99 -11.82
CA ALA A 118 -18.90 -21.01 -11.13
C ALA A 118 -18.65 -20.61 -9.67
N VAL A 119 -18.28 -19.34 -9.41
CA VAL A 119 -18.06 -18.83 -8.06
C VAL A 119 -19.35 -18.87 -7.22
N GLU A 120 -20.49 -18.43 -7.75
CA GLU A 120 -21.78 -18.49 -7.06
C GLU A 120 -22.20 -19.94 -6.76
N ALA A 121 -22.00 -20.85 -7.71
CA ALA A 121 -22.32 -22.26 -7.53
C ALA A 121 -21.43 -22.95 -6.47
N ALA A 122 -20.19 -22.52 -6.34
CA ALA A 122 -19.27 -23.04 -5.33
C ALA A 122 -19.65 -22.60 -3.90
N GLY A 123 -20.24 -21.41 -3.74
CA GLY A 123 -20.67 -20.88 -2.43
C GLY A 123 -19.52 -20.82 -1.44
N ALA A 124 -19.69 -21.44 -0.26
CA ALA A 124 -18.67 -21.63 0.76
C ALA A 124 -17.96 -23.00 0.67
N THR A 125 -18.27 -23.82 -0.35
CA THR A 125 -17.70 -25.17 -0.52
C THR A 125 -16.16 -25.18 -0.51
N PRO A 126 -15.46 -24.19 -1.08
CA PRO A 126 -13.99 -24.14 -1.02
C PRO A 126 -13.41 -24.20 0.39
N LEU A 127 -14.14 -23.69 1.39
CA LEU A 127 -13.69 -23.69 2.80
C LEU A 127 -13.98 -25.00 3.53
N ARG A 128 -14.80 -25.90 2.97
CA ARG A 128 -15.32 -27.07 3.68
C ARG A 128 -14.23 -27.92 4.31
N ARG A 129 -13.16 -28.23 3.58
CA ARG A 129 -12.07 -29.06 4.10
C ARG A 129 -11.39 -28.40 5.30
N ALA A 130 -11.05 -27.12 5.21
CA ALA A 130 -10.40 -26.40 6.31
C ALA A 130 -11.34 -26.26 7.53
N LEU A 131 -12.64 -26.01 7.30
CA LEU A 131 -13.66 -26.03 8.36
C LEU A 131 -13.78 -27.39 9.05
N GLU A 132 -13.75 -28.48 8.30
CA GLU A 132 -13.74 -29.84 8.84
C GLU A 132 -12.45 -30.12 9.64
N GLU A 133 -11.31 -29.63 9.19
CA GLU A 133 -10.04 -29.76 9.94
C GLU A 133 -10.07 -28.99 11.27
N ILE A 134 -10.66 -27.79 11.31
CA ILE A 134 -10.88 -27.04 12.55
C ILE A 134 -11.83 -27.78 13.48
N GLU A 135 -12.94 -28.30 12.94
CA GLU A 135 -13.95 -29.03 13.75
C GLU A 135 -13.38 -30.31 14.34
N ASN A 136 -12.48 -30.99 13.64
CA ASN A 136 -11.82 -32.21 14.09
C ASN A 136 -10.67 -31.98 15.08
N LEU A 137 -10.44 -30.77 15.58
CA LEU A 137 -9.54 -30.56 16.71
C LEU A 137 -10.10 -31.20 17.99
N HIS A 138 -9.28 -31.98 18.66
CA HIS A 138 -9.63 -32.66 19.91
C HIS A 138 -8.82 -32.19 21.13
N SER A 139 -7.73 -31.46 20.89
CA SER A 139 -6.83 -30.91 21.90
C SER A 139 -6.20 -29.61 21.45
N LYS A 140 -5.90 -28.70 22.38
CA LYS A 140 -5.14 -27.49 22.11
C LYS A 140 -3.71 -27.79 21.64
N ASP A 141 -3.16 -28.95 21.92
CA ASP A 141 -1.85 -29.40 21.44
C ASP A 141 -1.78 -29.47 19.87
N GLN A 142 -2.94 -29.58 19.23
CA GLN A 142 -3.04 -29.60 17.77
C GLN A 142 -3.08 -28.20 17.13
N LEU A 143 -3.16 -27.12 17.93
CA LEU A 143 -3.26 -25.75 17.41
C LEU A 143 -2.04 -25.35 16.58
N ALA A 144 -0.84 -25.75 17.00
CA ALA A 144 0.37 -25.45 16.24
C ALA A 144 0.39 -26.10 14.85
N ASP A 145 -0.09 -27.34 14.75
CA ASP A 145 -0.22 -28.05 13.48
C ASP A 145 -1.29 -27.40 12.57
N LEU A 146 -2.44 -27.00 13.13
CA LEU A 146 -3.48 -26.32 12.35
C LEU A 146 -3.05 -24.91 11.95
N ALA A 147 -2.49 -24.11 12.86
CA ALA A 147 -1.97 -22.78 12.57
C ALA A 147 -0.92 -22.80 11.45
N SER A 148 -0.10 -23.87 11.36
CA SER A 148 0.86 -24.00 10.27
C SER A 148 0.21 -24.18 8.89
N ARG A 149 -0.99 -24.75 8.82
CA ARG A 149 -1.77 -24.88 7.57
C ARG A 149 -2.57 -23.64 7.21
N MET A 150 -2.75 -22.74 8.17
CA MET A 150 -3.45 -21.46 8.03
C MET A 150 -2.47 -20.27 8.15
N ALA A 151 -1.17 -20.51 8.00
CA ALA A 151 -0.15 -19.49 8.24
C ALA A 151 -0.24 -18.32 7.24
N ASP A 152 -0.78 -18.57 6.04
CA ASP A 152 -1.05 -17.55 5.01
C ASP A 152 -2.39 -16.80 5.22
N GLU A 153 -3.14 -17.13 6.28
CA GLU A 153 -4.45 -16.54 6.60
C GLU A 153 -4.39 -15.55 7.79
N GLY A 154 -3.19 -15.23 8.29
CA GLY A 154 -2.98 -14.25 9.36
C GLY A 154 -3.56 -14.67 10.71
N VAL A 155 -3.60 -15.97 11.03
CA VAL A 155 -4.10 -16.47 12.30
C VAL A 155 -3.06 -16.37 13.41
N LEU A 156 -3.46 -15.98 14.59
CA LEU A 156 -2.66 -15.88 15.81
C LEU A 156 -1.55 -14.82 15.74
N PHE A 157 -0.61 -14.93 14.83
CA PHE A 157 0.58 -14.08 14.71
C PHE A 157 1.05 -14.01 13.25
N GLU A 158 1.86 -13.03 12.95
CA GLU A 158 2.56 -12.95 11.65
C GLU A 158 3.87 -13.75 11.74
N PHE A 159 4.16 -14.53 10.68
CA PHE A 159 5.39 -15.31 10.55
C PHE A 159 5.92 -15.25 9.12
N GLY A 160 7.22 -14.97 8.98
CA GLY A 160 7.86 -14.87 7.67
C GLY A 160 9.36 -14.74 7.75
N SER A 161 9.96 -14.36 6.63
CA SER A 161 11.38 -14.02 6.54
C SER A 161 11.58 -12.52 6.75
N GLN A 162 12.71 -12.15 7.34
CA GLN A 162 13.16 -10.76 7.41
C GLN A 162 14.68 -10.68 7.40
N PRO A 163 15.28 -9.57 6.94
CA PRO A 163 16.69 -9.32 7.19
C PRO A 163 16.97 -9.22 8.69
N ASP A 164 18.12 -9.71 9.14
CA ASP A 164 18.54 -9.57 10.54
C ASP A 164 18.88 -8.09 10.81
N PHE A 165 18.27 -7.48 11.83
CA PHE A 165 18.57 -6.11 12.22
C PHE A 165 20.06 -5.85 12.51
N ARG A 166 20.81 -6.88 12.90
CA ARG A 166 22.24 -6.78 13.27
C ARG A 166 23.20 -7.15 12.15
N ASP A 167 22.72 -7.90 11.15
CA ASP A 167 23.43 -8.23 9.91
C ASP A 167 22.41 -8.35 8.76
N ALA A 168 22.09 -7.23 8.15
CA ALA A 168 21.08 -7.14 7.10
C ALA A 168 21.39 -7.99 5.85
N ASN A 169 22.62 -8.52 5.70
CA ASN A 169 22.94 -9.44 4.63
C ASN A 169 22.43 -10.87 4.87
N GLN A 170 21.94 -11.17 6.07
CA GLN A 170 21.38 -12.46 6.44
C GLN A 170 19.87 -12.37 6.58
N VAL A 171 19.16 -13.35 6.06
CA VAL A 171 17.72 -13.48 6.25
C VAL A 171 17.43 -14.48 7.36
N ILE A 172 16.68 -14.06 8.34
CA ILE A 172 16.26 -14.88 9.48
C ILE A 172 14.74 -15.03 9.55
N ALA A 173 14.25 -15.97 10.34
CA ALA A 173 12.82 -16.04 10.65
C ALA A 173 12.39 -14.86 11.52
N GLY A 174 11.20 -14.34 11.28
CA GLY A 174 10.57 -13.28 12.05
C GLY A 174 9.19 -13.67 12.54
N LEU A 175 8.88 -13.35 13.79
CA LEU A 175 7.56 -13.44 14.40
C LEU A 175 7.12 -12.05 14.85
N ASP A 176 5.86 -11.73 14.58
CA ASP A 176 5.26 -10.45 14.97
C ASP A 176 3.83 -10.65 15.51
N GLN A 177 3.30 -9.61 16.14
CA GLN A 177 1.89 -9.53 16.52
C GLN A 177 0.97 -9.70 15.32
N GLY A 178 -0.20 -10.34 15.51
CA GLY A 178 -1.16 -10.59 14.43
C GLY A 178 -2.51 -11.05 14.97
N GLY A 179 -3.28 -11.73 14.12
CA GLY A 179 -4.51 -12.40 14.52
C GLY A 179 -5.66 -11.47 14.91
N LEU A 180 -5.71 -10.26 14.34
CA LEU A 180 -6.79 -9.29 14.56
C LEU A 180 -7.62 -9.13 13.27
N GLY A 181 -8.94 -9.11 13.39
CA GLY A 181 -9.83 -8.86 12.26
C GLY A 181 -10.11 -7.36 12.03
N LEU A 182 -9.98 -6.49 13.04
CA LEU A 182 -10.03 -5.03 12.87
C LEU A 182 -8.64 -4.50 12.49
N PRO A 183 -8.55 -3.34 11.79
CA PRO A 183 -7.32 -2.84 11.18
C PRO A 183 -6.16 -2.52 12.13
N ASP A 184 -6.45 -2.28 13.41
CA ASP A 184 -5.44 -1.96 14.43
C ASP A 184 -5.94 -2.29 15.83
N ARG A 185 -4.99 -2.51 16.77
CA ARG A 185 -5.27 -2.73 18.19
C ARG A 185 -6.15 -1.65 18.83
N ASP A 186 -6.00 -0.43 18.37
CA ASP A 186 -6.72 0.71 18.91
C ASP A 186 -8.24 0.61 18.72
N TYR A 187 -8.70 -0.07 17.68
CA TYR A 187 -10.13 -0.34 17.48
C TYR A 187 -10.77 -1.18 18.59
N TYR A 188 -9.97 -2.04 19.23
CA TYR A 188 -10.41 -2.85 20.37
C TYR A 188 -10.36 -2.10 21.70
N LEU A 189 -9.43 -1.17 21.85
CA LEU A 189 -9.03 -0.63 23.15
C LEU A 189 -9.40 0.84 23.39
N LYS A 190 -9.63 1.65 22.33
CA LYS A 190 -10.04 3.06 22.50
C LYS A 190 -11.46 3.18 23.05
N GLU A 191 -11.64 4.17 23.94
CA GLU A 191 -12.90 4.49 24.59
C GLU A 191 -13.45 5.86 24.15
N ASP A 192 -13.24 6.22 22.88
CA ASP A 192 -13.87 7.40 22.27
C ASP A 192 -15.36 7.16 21.94
N ALA A 193 -16.06 8.22 21.51
CA ALA A 193 -17.51 8.17 21.28
C ALA A 193 -17.94 7.22 20.14
N LYS A 194 -17.05 6.88 19.19
CA LYS A 194 -17.36 6.06 18.00
C LYS A 194 -16.89 4.61 18.12
N SER A 195 -15.86 4.35 18.91
CA SER A 195 -15.24 3.04 19.03
C SER A 195 -16.20 1.95 19.54
N PRO A 196 -17.10 2.17 20.52
CA PRO A 196 -18.07 1.15 20.95
C PRO A 196 -19.04 0.73 19.85
N ASP A 197 -19.54 1.67 19.04
CA ASP A 197 -20.47 1.37 17.94
C ASP A 197 -19.76 0.58 16.84
N LEU A 198 -18.52 0.89 16.57
CA LEU A 198 -17.72 0.16 15.60
C LEU A 198 -17.43 -1.27 16.04
N ARG A 199 -17.06 -1.50 17.33
CA ARG A 199 -16.91 -2.84 17.90
C ARG A 199 -18.21 -3.64 17.81
N LYS A 200 -19.36 -3.01 18.07
CA LYS A 200 -20.66 -3.64 17.92
C LYS A 200 -20.96 -4.00 16.47
N ALA A 201 -20.66 -3.12 15.52
CA ALA A 201 -20.81 -3.38 14.09
C ALA A 201 -19.93 -4.55 13.64
N TYR A 202 -18.69 -4.64 14.14
CA TYR A 202 -17.77 -5.75 13.88
C TYR A 202 -18.32 -7.08 14.40
N VAL A 203 -18.78 -7.15 15.66
CA VAL A 203 -19.42 -8.35 16.22
C VAL A 203 -20.63 -8.77 15.39
N THR A 204 -21.44 -7.80 14.93
CA THR A 204 -22.59 -8.09 14.06
C THR A 204 -22.14 -8.66 12.71
N HIS A 205 -21.07 -8.12 12.14
CA HIS A 205 -20.47 -8.63 10.90
C HIS A 205 -19.99 -10.07 11.05
N VAL A 206 -19.20 -10.36 12.08
CA VAL A 206 -18.70 -11.72 12.36
C VAL A 206 -19.86 -12.71 12.54
N GLN A 207 -20.90 -12.31 13.29
CA GLN A 207 -22.12 -13.12 13.47
C GLN A 207 -22.77 -13.43 12.12
N LYS A 208 -22.99 -12.44 11.26
CA LYS A 208 -23.60 -12.64 9.95
C LYS A 208 -22.77 -13.56 9.04
N MET A 209 -21.44 -13.44 9.09
CA MET A 209 -20.57 -14.34 8.33
C MET A 209 -20.74 -15.79 8.77
N PHE A 210 -20.85 -16.07 10.06
CA PHE A 210 -21.16 -17.42 10.56
C PHE A 210 -22.57 -17.90 10.18
N GLU A 211 -23.56 -17.02 10.22
CA GLU A 211 -24.91 -17.33 9.73
C GLU A 211 -24.93 -17.69 8.24
N LEU A 212 -24.11 -16.99 7.41
CA LEU A 212 -23.94 -17.30 5.99
C LEU A 212 -23.25 -18.66 5.74
N LEU A 213 -22.48 -19.15 6.72
CA LEU A 213 -21.94 -20.51 6.72
C LEU A 213 -22.96 -21.58 7.18
N GLY A 214 -24.16 -21.16 7.60
CA GLY A 214 -25.25 -22.04 8.01
C GLY A 214 -25.40 -22.22 9.53
N GLU A 215 -24.66 -21.45 10.32
CA GLU A 215 -24.80 -21.47 11.77
C GLU A 215 -26.16 -20.89 12.23
N LYS A 216 -26.68 -21.42 13.35
CA LYS A 216 -27.88 -20.85 13.96
C LYS A 216 -27.54 -19.49 14.62
N PRO A 217 -28.45 -18.51 14.59
CA PRO A 217 -28.17 -17.16 15.11
C PRO A 217 -27.62 -17.12 16.54
N GLN A 218 -28.08 -18.01 17.42
CA GLN A 218 -27.59 -18.07 18.79
C GLN A 218 -26.14 -18.58 18.89
N ALA A 219 -25.75 -19.58 18.08
CA ALA A 219 -24.40 -20.09 18.01
C ALA A 219 -23.47 -19.05 17.38
N ALA A 220 -23.86 -18.50 16.24
CA ALA A 220 -23.13 -17.45 15.54
C ALA A 220 -22.87 -16.20 16.44
N SER A 221 -23.86 -15.80 17.24
CA SER A 221 -23.71 -14.69 18.18
C SER A 221 -22.69 -15.01 19.30
N TRP A 222 -22.69 -16.23 19.84
CA TRP A 222 -21.72 -16.66 20.83
C TRP A 222 -20.31 -16.70 20.23
N GLU A 223 -20.15 -17.24 19.02
CA GLU A 223 -18.87 -17.30 18.30
C GLU A 223 -18.32 -15.90 18.04
N ALA A 224 -19.16 -14.97 17.55
CA ALA A 224 -18.75 -13.60 17.28
C ALA A 224 -18.26 -12.85 18.54
N GLN A 225 -18.94 -13.05 19.66
CA GLN A 225 -18.50 -12.49 20.95
C GLN A 225 -17.19 -13.11 21.44
N THR A 226 -17.00 -14.40 21.19
CA THR A 226 -15.78 -15.14 21.52
C THR A 226 -14.60 -14.63 20.70
N VAL A 227 -14.78 -14.44 19.39
CA VAL A 227 -13.79 -13.83 18.50
C VAL A 227 -13.39 -12.44 19.01
N MET A 228 -14.35 -11.56 19.24
CA MET A 228 -14.09 -10.20 19.75
C MET A 228 -13.31 -10.22 21.08
N ARG A 229 -13.57 -11.16 21.96
CA ARG A 229 -12.89 -11.28 23.26
C ARG A 229 -11.44 -11.73 23.10
N ILE A 230 -11.18 -12.76 22.28
CA ILE A 230 -9.82 -13.26 22.02
C ILE A 230 -8.99 -12.18 21.33
N GLU A 231 -9.52 -11.55 20.27
CA GLU A 231 -8.82 -10.49 19.55
C GLU A 231 -8.55 -9.28 20.45
N THR A 232 -9.48 -8.93 21.36
CA THR A 232 -9.25 -7.87 22.36
C THR A 232 -8.09 -8.20 23.30
N ALA A 233 -7.96 -9.48 23.70
CA ALA A 233 -6.84 -9.91 24.52
C ALA A 233 -5.52 -9.81 23.74
N LEU A 234 -5.47 -10.29 22.51
CA LEU A 234 -4.29 -10.16 21.63
C LEU A 234 -3.92 -8.69 21.38
N ALA A 235 -4.91 -7.83 21.15
CA ALA A 235 -4.71 -6.39 20.95
C ALA A 235 -4.04 -5.72 22.17
N LYS A 236 -4.29 -6.17 23.40
CA LYS A 236 -3.63 -5.66 24.60
C LYS A 236 -2.13 -5.97 24.63
N GLY A 237 -1.71 -7.10 24.07
CA GLY A 237 -0.31 -7.48 23.95
C GLY A 237 0.42 -6.83 22.76
N SER A 238 -0.31 -6.20 21.85
CA SER A 238 0.24 -5.60 20.65
C SER A 238 0.81 -4.21 20.92
N LEU A 239 1.90 -3.84 20.23
CA LEU A 239 2.44 -2.47 20.18
C LEU A 239 1.51 -1.56 19.41
N THR A 240 1.46 -0.28 19.78
CA THR A 240 0.82 0.76 19.00
C THR A 240 1.59 1.07 17.72
N ARG A 241 0.94 1.69 16.73
CA ARG A 241 1.59 2.16 15.49
C ARG A 241 2.78 3.08 15.77
N VAL A 242 2.65 3.98 16.75
CA VAL A 242 3.73 4.90 17.17
C VAL A 242 4.91 4.15 17.78
N GLU A 243 4.66 3.17 18.66
CA GLU A 243 5.74 2.37 19.26
C GLU A 243 6.49 1.53 18.22
N ARG A 244 5.79 1.07 17.18
CA ARG A 244 6.38 0.29 16.09
C ARG A 244 7.28 1.12 15.17
N ARG A 245 7.13 2.45 15.19
CA ARG A 245 8.02 3.37 14.46
C ARG A 245 9.44 3.44 15.05
N GLU A 246 9.66 2.99 16.27
CA GLU A 246 11.00 2.89 16.83
C GLU A 246 11.59 1.51 16.53
N PRO A 247 12.56 1.36 15.58
CA PRO A 247 13.08 0.06 15.16
C PRO A 247 13.67 -0.76 16.29
N LYS A 248 14.21 -0.10 17.33
CA LYS A 248 14.74 -0.78 18.54
C LYS A 248 13.66 -1.53 19.33
N ASN A 249 12.39 -1.11 19.21
CA ASN A 249 11.27 -1.82 19.82
C ASN A 249 10.92 -3.13 19.08
N LEU A 250 11.51 -3.35 17.91
CA LEU A 250 11.24 -4.54 17.08
C LEU A 250 12.42 -5.50 17.01
N ASP A 251 13.63 -5.12 17.50
CA ASP A 251 14.81 -5.99 17.50
C ASP A 251 14.90 -6.82 18.79
N HIS A 252 14.28 -8.00 18.80
CA HIS A 252 14.33 -8.96 19.88
C HIS A 252 14.77 -10.34 19.37
N LYS A 253 16.00 -10.42 18.87
CA LYS A 253 16.59 -11.69 18.43
C LYS A 253 16.74 -12.65 19.60
N MET A 254 16.19 -13.85 19.48
CA MET A 254 16.22 -14.91 20.49
C MET A 254 16.37 -16.30 19.90
N THR A 255 16.64 -17.30 20.75
CA THR A 255 16.65 -18.72 20.33
C THR A 255 15.24 -19.31 20.34
N SER A 256 15.06 -20.46 19.68
CA SER A 256 13.79 -21.18 19.72
C SER A 256 13.42 -21.65 21.13
N GLU A 257 14.42 -21.95 22.00
CA GLU A 257 14.18 -22.29 23.39
C GLU A 257 13.68 -21.11 24.22
N GLN A 258 14.20 -19.89 23.94
CA GLN A 258 13.71 -18.67 24.58
C GLN A 258 12.27 -18.33 24.12
N LEU A 259 11.96 -18.50 22.83
CA LEU A 259 10.59 -18.38 22.33
C LEU A 259 9.65 -19.40 23.00
N ALA A 260 10.07 -20.66 23.07
CA ALA A 260 9.29 -21.72 23.76
C ALA A 260 9.09 -21.43 25.25
N ALA A 261 10.00 -20.70 25.89
CA ALA A 261 9.83 -20.24 27.26
C ALA A 261 8.83 -19.09 27.40
N LEU A 262 8.66 -18.25 26.36
CA LEU A 262 7.65 -17.19 26.33
C LEU A 262 6.22 -17.75 26.20
N SER A 263 6.04 -18.77 25.36
CA SER A 263 4.73 -19.39 25.10
C SER A 263 4.84 -20.92 25.02
N PRO A 264 5.03 -21.60 26.18
CA PRO A 264 5.27 -23.03 26.22
C PRO A 264 4.08 -23.91 25.82
N SER A 265 2.85 -23.38 25.85
CA SER A 265 1.65 -24.09 25.38
C SER A 265 1.53 -24.17 23.87
N PHE A 266 2.32 -23.38 23.11
CA PHE A 266 2.36 -23.48 21.66
C PHE A 266 3.56 -24.32 21.22
N HIS A 267 3.32 -25.37 20.47
CA HIS A 267 4.37 -26.31 20.05
C HIS A 267 5.21 -25.78 18.89
N TRP A 268 6.09 -24.81 19.15
CA TRP A 268 6.89 -24.07 18.13
C TRP A 268 7.67 -24.97 17.20
N ASN A 269 8.36 -25.99 17.70
CA ASN A 269 9.13 -26.90 16.87
C ASN A 269 8.24 -27.69 15.90
N GLN A 270 7.02 -28.03 16.31
CA GLN A 270 6.04 -28.66 15.45
C GLN A 270 5.56 -27.70 14.37
N TYR A 271 5.25 -26.46 14.75
CA TYR A 271 4.85 -25.40 13.81
C TYR A 271 5.93 -25.20 12.74
N PHE A 272 7.18 -24.95 13.13
CA PHE A 272 8.30 -24.74 12.18
C PHE A 272 8.50 -25.93 11.24
N ALA A 273 8.48 -27.15 11.78
CA ALA A 273 8.60 -28.36 10.95
C ALA A 273 7.44 -28.49 9.95
N LYS A 274 6.22 -28.13 10.34
CA LYS A 274 5.03 -28.23 9.49
C LYS A 274 4.96 -27.17 8.39
N VAL A 275 5.46 -25.96 8.62
CA VAL A 275 5.60 -24.94 7.55
C VAL A 275 6.79 -25.23 6.63
N GLY A 276 7.53 -26.31 6.85
CA GLY A 276 8.62 -26.76 5.98
C GLY A 276 10.00 -26.25 6.36
N LEU A 277 10.16 -25.67 7.55
CA LEU A 277 11.45 -25.25 8.09
C LEU A 277 12.10 -26.40 8.89
N GLY A 278 13.42 -26.49 8.80
CA GLY A 278 14.22 -27.31 9.71
C GLY A 278 14.31 -26.65 11.12
N PRO A 279 15.29 -27.06 11.93
CA PRO A 279 15.57 -26.36 13.18
C PRO A 279 15.84 -24.87 12.92
N VAL A 280 15.13 -24.01 13.65
CA VAL A 280 15.30 -22.55 13.61
C VAL A 280 16.14 -22.14 14.83
N PRO A 281 17.49 -21.99 14.69
CA PRO A 281 18.36 -21.79 15.85
C PRO A 281 18.14 -20.42 16.52
N SER A 282 17.80 -19.42 15.72
CA SER A 282 17.47 -18.07 16.19
C SER A 282 16.50 -17.40 15.23
N LEU A 283 15.68 -16.49 15.77
CA LEU A 283 14.70 -15.71 15.03
C LEU A 283 14.54 -14.34 15.72
N ASN A 284 13.95 -13.40 15.02
CA ASN A 284 13.49 -12.17 15.66
C ASN A 284 12.03 -12.33 16.11
N VAL A 285 11.72 -11.92 17.33
CA VAL A 285 10.36 -11.85 17.87
C VAL A 285 10.04 -10.39 18.12
N ALA A 286 9.43 -9.71 17.16
CA ALA A 286 9.25 -8.26 17.18
C ALA A 286 8.48 -7.77 18.43
N THR A 287 7.54 -8.56 18.94
CA THR A 287 6.67 -8.18 20.05
C THR A 287 6.60 -9.27 21.13
N PRO A 288 7.63 -9.46 21.96
CA PRO A 288 7.66 -10.55 22.96
C PRO A 288 6.48 -10.55 23.95
N GLU A 289 5.96 -9.37 24.30
CA GLU A 289 4.81 -9.24 25.22
C GLU A 289 3.53 -9.81 24.60
N PHE A 290 3.34 -9.65 23.29
CA PHE A 290 2.23 -10.26 22.57
C PHE A 290 2.20 -11.80 22.76
N PHE A 291 3.35 -12.45 22.65
CA PHE A 291 3.44 -13.92 22.80
C PHE A 291 3.19 -14.38 24.23
N LYS A 292 3.47 -13.56 25.24
CA LYS A 292 3.07 -13.86 26.64
C LYS A 292 1.55 -13.75 26.83
N ILE A 293 0.91 -12.76 26.21
CA ILE A 293 -0.55 -12.65 26.22
C ILE A 293 -1.19 -13.81 25.46
N MET A 294 -0.67 -14.15 24.28
CA MET A 294 -1.12 -15.34 23.52
C MET A 294 -1.01 -16.61 24.36
N GLU A 295 0.09 -16.80 25.11
CA GLU A 295 0.26 -17.92 26.04
C GLU A 295 -0.82 -17.94 27.14
N SER A 296 -1.16 -16.76 27.69
CA SER A 296 -2.23 -16.65 28.68
C SER A 296 -3.58 -17.11 28.11
N GLU A 297 -3.90 -16.67 26.89
CA GLU A 297 -5.13 -17.05 26.20
C GLU A 297 -5.13 -18.55 25.83
N LEU A 298 -3.99 -19.09 25.38
CA LEU A 298 -3.85 -20.52 25.10
C LEU A 298 -4.14 -21.40 26.34
N LYS A 299 -3.83 -20.90 27.53
CA LYS A 299 -4.14 -21.61 28.80
C LYS A 299 -5.58 -21.45 29.22
N SER A 300 -6.10 -20.22 29.19
CA SER A 300 -7.39 -19.88 29.79
C SER A 300 -8.58 -20.24 28.90
N GLU A 301 -8.44 -20.12 27.56
CA GLU A 301 -9.53 -20.37 26.64
C GLU A 301 -9.75 -21.86 26.38
N ASP A 302 -11.03 -22.23 26.26
CA ASP A 302 -11.41 -23.60 25.91
C ASP A 302 -11.17 -23.83 24.41
N LEU A 303 -11.02 -25.11 24.03
CA LEU A 303 -10.83 -25.50 22.62
C LEU A 303 -11.95 -25.03 21.70
N ALA A 304 -13.20 -25.01 22.19
CA ALA A 304 -14.34 -24.50 21.43
C ALA A 304 -14.18 -23.02 21.05
N ASN A 305 -13.60 -22.21 21.94
CA ASN A 305 -13.33 -20.79 21.70
C ASN A 305 -12.26 -20.60 20.61
N TRP A 306 -11.22 -21.43 20.63
CA TRP A 306 -10.19 -21.43 19.57
C TRP A 306 -10.74 -21.89 18.23
N LYS A 307 -11.66 -22.87 18.20
CA LYS A 307 -12.34 -23.27 16.96
C LYS A 307 -13.14 -22.11 16.36
N ALA A 308 -13.89 -21.35 17.16
CA ALA A 308 -14.64 -20.18 16.69
C ALA A 308 -13.69 -19.11 16.13
N TYR A 309 -12.59 -18.82 16.82
CA TYR A 309 -11.58 -17.86 16.36
C TYR A 309 -10.93 -18.29 15.04
N LEU A 310 -10.49 -19.52 14.90
CA LEU A 310 -9.86 -20.05 13.68
C LEU A 310 -10.84 -20.09 12.49
N ARG A 311 -12.10 -20.48 12.73
CA ARG A 311 -13.15 -20.44 11.72
C ARG A 311 -13.40 -19.02 11.21
N TRP A 312 -13.39 -18.04 12.11
CA TRP A 312 -13.53 -16.64 11.72
C TRP A 312 -12.42 -16.18 10.79
N HIS A 313 -11.16 -16.38 11.18
CA HIS A 313 -10.01 -15.96 10.37
C HIS A 313 -9.95 -16.68 9.02
N LEU A 314 -10.28 -17.97 8.97
CA LEU A 314 -10.44 -18.70 7.71
C LEU A 314 -11.46 -18.04 6.77
N VAL A 315 -12.63 -17.70 7.30
CA VAL A 315 -13.71 -17.08 6.50
C VAL A 315 -13.30 -15.67 6.10
N HIS A 316 -12.78 -14.89 7.02
CA HIS A 316 -12.34 -13.52 6.78
C HIS A 316 -11.31 -13.43 5.64
N ALA A 317 -10.25 -14.24 5.69
CA ALA A 317 -9.20 -14.27 4.69
C ALA A 317 -9.69 -14.67 3.29
N ASN A 318 -10.74 -15.51 3.22
CA ASN A 318 -11.23 -16.05 1.96
C ASN A 318 -12.52 -15.39 1.44
N ALA A 319 -13.23 -14.59 2.25
CA ALA A 319 -14.49 -13.97 1.89
C ALA A 319 -14.49 -13.23 0.53
N PRO A 320 -13.42 -12.51 0.13
CA PRO A 320 -13.37 -11.81 -1.17
C PRO A 320 -13.51 -12.72 -2.40
N TYR A 321 -13.17 -14.00 -2.28
CA TYR A 321 -13.10 -14.98 -3.38
C TYR A 321 -14.29 -15.92 -3.43
N LEU A 322 -15.28 -15.74 -2.53
CA LEU A 322 -16.43 -16.61 -2.38
C LEU A 322 -17.68 -16.05 -3.09
N SER A 323 -18.84 -16.67 -2.84
CA SER A 323 -20.11 -16.22 -3.43
C SER A 323 -20.56 -14.84 -2.93
N SER A 324 -21.44 -14.21 -3.70
CA SER A 324 -21.91 -12.84 -3.46
C SER A 324 -22.42 -12.56 -2.04
N PRO A 325 -23.14 -13.46 -1.34
CA PRO A 325 -23.55 -13.16 0.04
C PRO A 325 -22.38 -12.89 0.98
N LEU A 326 -21.29 -13.67 0.89
CA LEU A 326 -20.09 -13.52 1.71
C LEU A 326 -19.27 -12.29 1.30
N VAL A 327 -19.09 -12.09 -0.01
CA VAL A 327 -18.42 -10.91 -0.58
C VAL A 327 -19.14 -9.62 -0.16
N ASN A 328 -20.47 -9.59 -0.25
CA ASN A 328 -21.25 -8.40 0.07
C ASN A 328 -21.22 -8.07 1.57
N GLU A 329 -21.33 -9.08 2.45
CA GLU A 329 -21.21 -8.85 3.89
C GLU A 329 -19.81 -8.35 4.28
N ASN A 330 -18.76 -8.91 3.67
CA ASN A 330 -17.39 -8.44 3.84
C ASN A 330 -17.23 -6.99 3.35
N PHE A 331 -17.82 -6.63 2.21
CA PHE A 331 -17.85 -5.28 1.68
C PHE A 331 -18.60 -4.31 2.61
N ASP A 332 -19.77 -4.71 3.13
CA ASP A 332 -20.62 -3.86 3.97
C ASP A 332 -19.90 -3.45 5.26
N PHE A 333 -19.03 -4.30 5.79
CA PHE A 333 -18.23 -3.93 6.96
C PHE A 333 -16.92 -3.22 6.57
N TYR A 334 -16.01 -3.86 5.85
CA TYR A 334 -14.65 -3.34 5.62
C TYR A 334 -14.58 -2.17 4.65
N SER A 335 -15.51 -2.08 3.70
CA SER A 335 -15.50 -0.98 2.72
C SER A 335 -16.55 0.09 3.04
N LYS A 336 -17.79 -0.30 3.30
CA LYS A 336 -18.87 0.66 3.53
C LYS A 336 -18.82 1.26 4.94
N THR A 337 -18.76 0.41 5.98
CA THR A 337 -18.76 0.90 7.38
C THR A 337 -17.44 1.57 7.75
N LEU A 338 -16.30 0.97 7.42
CA LEU A 338 -15.00 1.50 7.81
C LEU A 338 -14.48 2.63 6.91
N ARG A 339 -14.85 2.65 5.62
CA ARG A 339 -14.28 3.57 4.63
C ARG A 339 -15.30 4.44 3.92
N GLY A 340 -16.60 4.26 4.19
CA GLY A 340 -17.66 5.04 3.56
C GLY A 340 -17.91 4.74 2.08
N VAL A 341 -17.37 3.65 1.53
CA VAL A 341 -17.57 3.26 0.13
C VAL A 341 -19.04 2.87 -0.08
N GLU A 342 -19.70 3.43 -1.11
CA GLU A 342 -21.13 3.26 -1.32
C GLU A 342 -21.49 2.00 -2.10
N GLN A 343 -20.61 1.61 -3.05
CA GLN A 343 -20.84 0.48 -3.96
C GLN A 343 -19.59 -0.39 -4.06
N ILE A 344 -19.79 -1.69 -4.15
CA ILE A 344 -18.69 -2.61 -4.41
C ILE A 344 -18.10 -2.36 -5.79
N GLN A 345 -16.79 -2.47 -5.92
CA GLN A 345 -16.12 -2.36 -7.21
C GLN A 345 -16.66 -3.38 -8.22
N PRO A 346 -16.79 -3.01 -9.50
CA PRO A 346 -17.11 -3.96 -10.57
C PRO A 346 -16.22 -5.20 -10.50
N ARG A 347 -16.78 -6.37 -10.80
CA ARG A 347 -16.07 -7.65 -10.68
C ARG A 347 -14.72 -7.64 -11.39
N TRP A 348 -14.66 -7.08 -12.60
CA TRP A 348 -13.42 -7.02 -13.37
C TRP A 348 -12.28 -6.26 -12.65
N LYS A 349 -12.59 -5.15 -11.93
CA LYS A 349 -11.58 -4.42 -11.15
C LYS A 349 -11.02 -5.30 -10.02
N ARG A 350 -11.89 -5.98 -9.29
CA ARG A 350 -11.51 -6.91 -8.23
C ARG A 350 -10.64 -8.05 -8.78
N CYS A 351 -11.03 -8.64 -9.90
CA CYS A 351 -10.30 -9.73 -10.53
C CYS A 351 -8.93 -9.29 -11.06
N VAL A 352 -8.80 -8.07 -11.60
CA VAL A 352 -7.50 -7.49 -11.98
C VAL A 352 -6.60 -7.34 -10.75
N ASN A 353 -7.13 -6.79 -9.66
CA ASN A 353 -6.37 -6.64 -8.41
C ASN A 353 -5.92 -7.98 -7.83
N TYR A 354 -6.77 -9.03 -7.87
CA TYR A 354 -6.37 -10.36 -7.39
C TYR A 354 -5.21 -10.94 -8.21
N VAL A 355 -5.27 -10.83 -9.54
CA VAL A 355 -4.17 -11.31 -10.40
C VAL A 355 -2.89 -10.50 -10.18
N ASP A 356 -2.98 -9.16 -10.02
CA ASP A 356 -1.80 -8.33 -9.76
C ASP A 356 -1.19 -8.61 -8.38
N ASN A 357 -2.00 -8.85 -7.36
CA ASN A 357 -1.50 -9.23 -6.04
C ASN A 357 -0.79 -10.60 -6.07
N ASP A 358 -1.36 -11.59 -6.75
CA ASP A 358 -0.93 -12.99 -6.65
C ASP A 358 0.10 -13.38 -7.73
N LEU A 359 0.06 -12.74 -8.90
CA LEU A 359 0.93 -12.98 -10.06
C LEU A 359 1.52 -11.67 -10.61
N GLY A 360 1.75 -10.70 -9.75
CA GLY A 360 2.03 -9.32 -10.15
C GLY A 360 3.27 -9.13 -10.99
N GLU A 361 4.37 -9.86 -10.77
CA GLU A 361 5.53 -9.77 -11.65
C GLU A 361 5.28 -10.47 -13.01
N ALA A 362 4.46 -11.53 -13.04
CA ALA A 362 4.07 -12.16 -14.30
C ALA A 362 3.21 -11.22 -15.16
N LEU A 363 2.23 -10.55 -14.54
CA LEU A 363 1.41 -9.52 -15.19
C LEU A 363 2.22 -8.26 -15.50
N GLY A 364 3.11 -7.87 -14.58
CA GLY A 364 4.01 -6.72 -14.69
C GLY A 364 4.96 -6.81 -15.87
N GLN A 365 5.43 -8.00 -16.24
CA GLN A 365 6.25 -8.18 -17.43
C GLN A 365 5.53 -7.72 -18.71
N ALA A 366 4.28 -8.15 -18.90
CA ALA A 366 3.47 -7.72 -20.04
C ALA A 366 3.11 -6.22 -19.97
N TYR A 367 2.94 -5.69 -18.74
CA TYR A 367 2.65 -4.27 -18.53
C TYR A 367 3.82 -3.39 -18.95
N VAL A 368 5.04 -3.65 -18.49
CA VAL A 368 6.20 -2.81 -18.81
C VAL A 368 6.58 -2.89 -20.28
N GLU A 369 6.46 -4.05 -20.90
CA GLU A 369 6.71 -4.23 -22.31
C GLU A 369 5.83 -3.31 -23.19
N LYS A 370 4.59 -3.08 -22.77
CA LYS A 370 3.60 -2.31 -23.52
C LYS A 370 3.50 -0.84 -23.12
N TYR A 371 3.69 -0.52 -21.83
CA TYR A 371 3.32 0.78 -21.27
C TYR A 371 4.47 1.58 -20.64
N PHE A 372 5.68 1.00 -20.54
CA PHE A 372 6.82 1.70 -19.95
C PHE A 372 8.00 1.76 -20.92
N SER A 373 8.28 2.97 -21.44
CA SER A 373 9.32 3.13 -22.45
C SER A 373 10.73 3.20 -21.84
N PRO A 374 11.77 2.80 -22.60
CA PRO A 374 13.16 2.99 -22.18
C PRO A 374 13.51 4.46 -21.90
N GLU A 375 12.93 5.39 -22.66
CA GLU A 375 13.14 6.84 -22.51
C GLU A 375 12.60 7.35 -21.16
N ALA A 376 11.41 6.87 -20.73
CA ALA A 376 10.85 7.19 -19.43
C ALA A 376 11.76 6.70 -18.30
N LYS A 377 12.28 5.46 -18.42
CA LYS A 377 13.26 4.90 -17.47
C LYS A 377 14.53 5.74 -17.39
N GLN A 378 15.10 6.13 -18.53
CA GLN A 378 16.32 6.95 -18.59
C GLN A 378 16.11 8.35 -18.02
N SER A 379 14.97 8.98 -18.30
CA SER A 379 14.62 10.29 -17.75
C SER A 379 14.46 10.24 -16.22
N ALA A 380 13.78 9.24 -15.71
CA ALA A 380 13.65 9.03 -14.26
C ALA A 380 15.01 8.78 -13.59
N LEU A 381 15.86 7.92 -14.17
CA LEU A 381 17.23 7.67 -13.69
C LEU A 381 18.12 8.92 -13.70
N LYS A 382 17.93 9.82 -14.68
CA LYS A 382 18.62 11.12 -14.69
C LYS A 382 18.21 11.95 -13.48
N MET A 383 16.89 12.08 -13.25
CA MET A 383 16.34 12.84 -12.13
C MET A 383 16.81 12.29 -10.78
N VAL A 384 16.84 10.97 -10.61
CA VAL A 384 17.38 10.31 -9.40
C VAL A 384 18.81 10.75 -9.14
N ARG A 385 19.73 10.66 -10.13
CA ARG A 385 21.14 11.07 -9.97
C ARG A 385 21.30 12.54 -9.60
N GLU A 386 20.45 13.40 -10.09
CA GLU A 386 20.49 14.82 -9.78
C GLU A 386 19.99 15.11 -8.36
N ILE A 387 19.00 14.35 -7.90
CA ILE A 387 18.50 14.43 -6.51
C ILE A 387 19.53 13.83 -5.54
N ASP A 388 20.18 12.70 -5.88
CA ASP A 388 21.31 12.15 -5.11
C ASP A 388 22.43 13.20 -4.94
N SER A 389 22.77 13.90 -6.03
CA SER A 389 23.78 14.99 -6.00
C SER A 389 23.32 16.18 -5.15
N ALA A 390 22.04 16.53 -5.18
CA ALA A 390 21.49 17.58 -4.33
C ALA A 390 21.56 17.19 -2.84
N MET A 391 21.25 15.95 -2.50
CA MET A 391 21.36 15.42 -1.13
C MET A 391 22.81 15.41 -0.65
N GLU A 392 23.76 15.04 -1.51
CA GLU A 392 25.18 15.08 -1.18
C GLU A 392 25.64 16.51 -0.83
N GLN A 393 25.23 17.51 -1.62
CA GLN A 393 25.53 18.91 -1.37
C GLN A 393 24.87 19.41 -0.08
N ASP A 394 23.62 18.98 0.15
CA ASP A 394 22.87 19.33 1.35
C ASP A 394 23.56 18.81 2.62
N ILE A 395 23.91 17.53 2.69
CA ILE A 395 24.63 16.93 3.81
C ILE A 395 25.94 17.68 4.08
N LYS A 396 26.73 17.98 3.04
CA LYS A 396 28.01 18.72 3.16
C LYS A 396 27.80 20.11 3.74
N SER A 397 26.71 20.77 3.42
CA SER A 397 26.44 22.16 3.83
C SER A 397 25.88 22.29 5.25
N ARG A 398 25.38 21.21 5.87
CA ARG A 398 24.71 21.28 7.18
C ARG A 398 25.69 21.68 8.30
N SER A 399 25.47 22.85 8.89
CA SER A 399 26.30 23.35 10.00
C SER A 399 26.03 22.68 11.34
N TRP A 400 24.86 22.06 11.51
CA TRP A 400 24.48 21.39 12.74
C TRP A 400 25.01 19.94 12.85
N MET A 401 25.50 19.38 11.75
CA MET A 401 26.03 18.03 11.68
C MET A 401 27.56 18.04 11.75
N SER A 402 28.13 17.20 12.60
CA SER A 402 29.58 17.03 12.73
C SER A 402 30.18 16.40 11.46
N ASP A 403 31.47 16.60 11.22
CA ASP A 403 32.16 16.01 10.06
C ASP A 403 32.11 14.47 10.08
N VAL A 404 32.13 13.85 11.27
CA VAL A 404 32.06 12.41 11.44
C VAL A 404 30.71 11.89 10.96
N THR A 405 29.61 12.52 11.39
CA THR A 405 28.26 12.12 10.96
C THR A 405 28.04 12.42 9.49
N LYS A 406 28.52 13.55 8.97
CA LYS A 406 28.49 13.85 7.52
C LYS A 406 29.16 12.77 6.69
N GLN A 407 30.36 12.32 7.09
CA GLN A 407 31.07 11.28 6.37
C GLN A 407 30.26 9.98 6.32
N ARG A 408 29.67 9.55 7.43
CA ARG A 408 28.82 8.34 7.50
C ARG A 408 27.53 8.50 6.71
N ALA A 409 26.91 9.69 6.76
CA ALA A 409 25.73 10.00 5.95
C ALA A 409 26.05 9.94 4.44
N LEU A 410 27.19 10.45 4.01
CA LEU A 410 27.67 10.35 2.62
C LEU A 410 27.98 8.90 2.22
N GLU A 411 28.58 8.10 3.12
CA GLU A 411 28.76 6.66 2.89
C GLU A 411 27.43 5.96 2.65
N LYS A 412 26.43 6.25 3.49
CA LYS A 412 25.09 5.69 3.33
C LYS A 412 24.44 6.13 2.02
N LEU A 413 24.50 7.42 1.68
CA LEU A 413 23.95 7.95 0.43
C LEU A 413 24.57 7.27 -0.79
N HIS A 414 25.90 7.12 -0.82
CA HIS A 414 26.61 6.53 -1.96
C HIS A 414 26.37 5.01 -2.11
N THR A 415 25.77 4.36 -1.11
CA THR A 415 25.40 2.94 -1.16
C THR A 415 23.90 2.72 -1.42
N VAL A 416 23.11 3.80 -1.56
CA VAL A 416 21.70 3.67 -1.94
C VAL A 416 21.57 3.01 -3.31
N VAL A 417 20.74 2.00 -3.40
CA VAL A 417 20.43 1.33 -4.67
C VAL A 417 19.16 1.95 -5.26
N ASN A 418 19.27 2.41 -6.50
CA ASN A 418 18.17 3.08 -7.21
C ASN A 418 17.48 2.10 -8.15
N LYS A 419 16.31 1.58 -7.78
CA LYS A 419 15.49 0.63 -8.55
C LYS A 419 14.37 1.36 -9.29
N ILE A 420 14.44 1.38 -10.62
CA ILE A 420 13.53 2.16 -11.47
C ILE A 420 12.82 1.26 -12.49
N GLY A 421 11.49 1.24 -12.42
CA GLY A 421 10.58 0.63 -13.39
C GLY A 421 10.19 -0.80 -13.05
N TYR A 422 11.15 -1.72 -13.05
CA TYR A 422 10.89 -3.16 -12.91
C TYR A 422 12.16 -3.93 -12.53
N PRO A 423 12.04 -5.17 -11.97
CA PRO A 423 13.17 -5.99 -11.56
C PRO A 423 13.98 -6.47 -12.76
N ASP A 424 15.30 -6.61 -12.59
CA ASP A 424 16.19 -7.14 -13.62
C ASP A 424 15.96 -8.64 -13.87
N LYS A 425 15.45 -9.35 -12.85
CA LYS A 425 15.11 -10.77 -12.92
C LYS A 425 13.68 -10.98 -12.46
N TRP A 426 12.85 -11.51 -13.35
CA TRP A 426 11.46 -11.82 -13.06
C TRP A 426 11.31 -13.01 -12.11
N ARG A 427 10.27 -12.96 -11.25
CA ARG A 427 9.89 -14.06 -10.36
C ARG A 427 9.50 -15.30 -11.15
N ASP A 428 9.97 -16.46 -10.71
CA ASP A 428 9.62 -17.74 -11.31
C ASP A 428 8.33 -18.29 -10.69
N TYR A 429 7.26 -18.28 -11.46
CA TYR A 429 5.95 -18.86 -11.10
C TYR A 429 5.77 -20.30 -11.62
N SER A 430 6.80 -20.99 -12.08
CA SER A 430 6.68 -22.32 -12.67
C SER A 430 6.00 -23.33 -11.73
N ARG A 431 6.26 -23.22 -10.42
CA ARG A 431 5.71 -24.10 -9.38
C ARG A 431 4.28 -23.75 -8.94
N LEU A 432 3.80 -22.55 -9.28
CA LEU A 432 2.43 -22.15 -8.96
C LEU A 432 1.45 -22.79 -9.95
N GLU A 433 0.55 -23.64 -9.46
CA GLU A 433 -0.52 -24.20 -10.25
C GLU A 433 -1.74 -23.26 -10.26
N ILE A 434 -2.21 -22.92 -11.45
CA ILE A 434 -3.46 -22.18 -11.66
C ILE A 434 -4.43 -23.10 -12.41
N ILE A 435 -5.63 -23.28 -11.83
CA ILE A 435 -6.69 -24.14 -12.37
C ILE A 435 -7.83 -23.25 -12.84
N ARG A 436 -8.12 -23.27 -14.14
CA ARG A 436 -9.22 -22.50 -14.71
C ARG A 436 -10.56 -22.97 -14.15
N GLY A 437 -11.37 -22.04 -13.63
CA GLY A 437 -12.65 -22.29 -12.99
C GLY A 437 -12.59 -22.52 -11.48
N ASP A 438 -11.42 -22.44 -10.86
CA ASP A 438 -11.23 -22.62 -9.41
C ASP A 438 -10.68 -21.33 -8.76
N GLU A 439 -11.53 -20.31 -8.66
CA GLU A 439 -11.11 -18.98 -8.15
C GLU A 439 -10.54 -19.03 -6.73
N ALA A 440 -11.32 -19.50 -5.77
CA ALA A 440 -10.87 -19.55 -4.37
C ALA A 440 -9.67 -20.48 -4.18
N GLY A 441 -9.61 -21.61 -4.91
CA GLY A 441 -8.45 -22.49 -4.87
C GLY A 441 -7.20 -21.84 -5.47
N ASN A 442 -7.34 -21.05 -6.52
CA ASN A 442 -6.22 -20.30 -7.10
C ASN A 442 -5.66 -19.27 -6.10
N ALA A 443 -6.53 -18.52 -5.42
CA ALA A 443 -6.11 -17.57 -4.40
C ALA A 443 -5.36 -18.25 -3.24
N VAL A 444 -5.85 -19.39 -2.74
CA VAL A 444 -5.17 -20.17 -1.69
C VAL A 444 -3.81 -20.69 -2.18
N ARG A 445 -3.73 -21.23 -3.41
CA ARG A 445 -2.47 -21.73 -3.97
C ARG A 445 -1.44 -20.59 -4.17
N ALA A 446 -1.89 -19.42 -4.60
CA ALA A 446 -1.03 -18.26 -4.79
C ALA A 446 -0.48 -17.75 -3.45
N ARG A 447 -1.33 -17.57 -2.43
CA ARG A 447 -0.87 -17.18 -1.08
C ARG A 447 0.12 -18.19 -0.49
N ASN A 448 -0.19 -19.48 -0.58
CA ASN A 448 0.73 -20.54 -0.11
C ASN A 448 2.05 -20.52 -0.91
N PHE A 449 2.00 -20.33 -2.21
CA PHE A 449 3.22 -20.19 -3.03
C PHE A 449 4.10 -19.03 -2.54
N GLU A 450 3.51 -17.84 -2.30
CA GLU A 450 4.27 -16.70 -1.78
C GLU A 450 4.80 -16.94 -0.37
N PHE A 451 4.00 -17.52 0.52
CA PHE A 451 4.43 -17.88 1.87
C PHE A 451 5.61 -18.86 1.84
N GLN A 452 5.55 -19.93 1.05
CA GLN A 452 6.65 -20.89 0.92
C GLN A 452 7.88 -20.26 0.26
N ARG A 453 7.70 -19.37 -0.72
CA ARG A 453 8.79 -18.61 -1.34
C ARG A 453 9.49 -17.70 -0.33
N ASP A 454 8.70 -17.06 0.52
CA ASP A 454 9.22 -16.21 1.59
C ASP A 454 10.03 -17.02 2.61
N LEU A 455 9.48 -18.11 3.13
CA LEU A 455 10.19 -18.99 4.06
C LEU A 455 11.47 -19.58 3.49
N TYR A 456 11.52 -19.81 2.17
CA TYR A 456 12.72 -20.33 1.49
C TYR A 456 13.92 -19.37 1.58
N LYS A 457 13.74 -18.11 1.89
CA LYS A 457 14.82 -17.12 2.09
C LYS A 457 15.54 -17.30 3.44
N ILE A 458 14.86 -17.85 4.44
CA ILE A 458 15.41 -18.00 5.80
C ILE A 458 16.71 -18.81 5.78
N GLY A 459 17.75 -18.27 6.41
CA GLY A 459 19.10 -18.87 6.45
C GLY A 459 19.93 -18.62 5.19
N LYS A 460 19.48 -17.77 4.28
CA LYS A 460 20.20 -17.41 3.04
C LYS A 460 20.65 -15.95 3.08
N PRO A 461 21.61 -15.58 2.23
CA PRO A 461 21.94 -14.18 2.01
C PRO A 461 20.71 -13.40 1.49
N LEU A 462 20.63 -12.13 1.85
CA LEU A 462 19.60 -11.21 1.35
C LEU A 462 19.68 -11.05 -0.18
N ASP A 463 18.59 -11.29 -0.87
CA ASP A 463 18.45 -10.97 -2.30
C ASP A 463 18.07 -9.49 -2.46
N ARG A 464 19.06 -8.66 -2.78
CA ARG A 464 18.85 -7.23 -3.05
C ARG A 464 18.18 -6.97 -4.40
N GLY A 465 18.00 -7.97 -5.27
CA GLY A 465 17.29 -7.86 -6.54
C GLY A 465 15.76 -7.89 -6.39
N GLU A 466 15.25 -8.39 -5.26
CA GLU A 466 13.82 -8.56 -5.04
C GLU A 466 13.10 -7.24 -4.76
N TRP A 467 11.94 -7.05 -5.40
CA TRP A 467 11.05 -5.92 -5.20
C TRP A 467 9.87 -6.28 -4.29
N ALA A 468 9.42 -5.32 -3.46
CA ALA A 468 8.22 -5.49 -2.64
C ALA A 468 6.92 -5.10 -3.39
N MET A 469 7.03 -4.23 -4.40
CA MET A 469 5.90 -3.79 -5.21
C MET A 469 5.98 -4.37 -6.63
N THR A 470 4.82 -4.60 -7.23
CA THR A 470 4.70 -5.04 -8.63
C THR A 470 4.93 -3.89 -9.60
N PRO A 471 5.39 -4.11 -10.85
CA PRO A 471 5.64 -3.03 -11.80
C PRO A 471 4.45 -2.13 -12.10
N PRO A 472 3.17 -2.57 -12.12
CA PRO A 472 2.03 -1.69 -12.32
C PRO A 472 1.65 -0.82 -11.11
N THR A 473 2.26 -1.05 -9.94
CA THR A 473 1.92 -0.32 -8.71
C THR A 473 2.14 1.18 -8.87
N VAL A 474 1.14 1.98 -8.51
CA VAL A 474 1.19 3.45 -8.51
C VAL A 474 1.62 3.93 -7.13
N ASN A 475 2.84 3.63 -6.76
CA ASN A 475 3.49 4.04 -5.50
C ASN A 475 5.01 3.88 -5.63
N ALA A 476 5.75 4.31 -4.59
CA ALA A 476 7.18 4.14 -4.42
C ALA A 476 7.47 3.76 -2.97
N TYR A 477 8.71 3.36 -2.66
CA TYR A 477 9.12 3.09 -1.27
C TYR A 477 10.64 3.12 -1.11
N TYR A 478 11.08 3.42 0.12
CA TYR A 478 12.43 3.18 0.61
C TYR A 478 12.47 1.95 1.52
N ASP A 479 13.49 1.09 1.36
CA ASP A 479 13.74 -0.05 2.25
C ASP A 479 15.01 0.20 3.07
N PRO A 480 14.92 0.44 4.40
CA PRO A 480 16.06 0.79 5.23
C PRO A 480 17.06 -0.36 5.40
N GLN A 481 16.63 -1.62 5.39
CA GLN A 481 17.52 -2.77 5.55
C GLN A 481 18.22 -3.17 4.25
N LYS A 482 17.68 -2.75 3.10
CA LYS A 482 18.35 -2.89 1.79
C LYS A 482 19.06 -1.59 1.36
N ASN A 483 18.78 -0.48 2.01
CA ASN A 483 19.23 0.86 1.62
C ASN A 483 18.94 1.15 0.15
N GLU A 484 17.67 1.07 -0.23
CA GLU A 484 17.24 1.21 -1.63
C GLU A 484 15.95 2.03 -1.78
N ILE A 485 15.86 2.81 -2.85
CA ILE A 485 14.62 3.43 -3.32
C ILE A 485 14.05 2.64 -4.49
N ASN A 486 12.72 2.52 -4.55
CA ASN A 486 12.02 1.68 -5.51
C ASN A 486 10.88 2.45 -6.16
N PHE A 487 10.94 2.60 -7.48
CA PHE A 487 9.95 3.29 -8.29
C PHE A 487 9.39 2.36 -9.37
N PRO A 488 8.26 1.68 -9.13
CA PRO A 488 7.58 0.87 -10.15
C PRO A 488 7.21 1.68 -11.40
N ALA A 489 7.09 1.01 -12.54
CA ALA A 489 6.73 1.64 -13.81
C ALA A 489 5.36 2.33 -13.75
N GLY A 490 4.45 1.84 -12.90
CA GLY A 490 3.10 2.38 -12.73
C GLY A 490 3.08 3.81 -12.20
N VAL A 491 3.97 4.18 -11.29
CA VAL A 491 4.03 5.56 -10.75
C VAL A 491 4.73 6.54 -11.70
N LEU A 492 5.56 6.03 -12.61
CA LEU A 492 6.30 6.84 -13.60
C LEU A 492 5.47 7.06 -14.88
N GLN A 493 4.22 7.48 -14.72
CA GLN A 493 3.24 7.74 -15.77
C GLN A 493 2.54 9.10 -15.56
N PRO A 494 2.04 9.74 -16.64
CA PRO A 494 1.19 10.92 -16.47
C PRO A 494 -0.07 10.62 -15.62
N PRO A 495 -0.52 11.53 -14.76
CA PRO A 495 -0.05 12.92 -14.61
C PRO A 495 1.12 13.08 -13.61
N LEU A 496 1.67 12.01 -13.05
CA LEU A 496 2.74 12.11 -12.06
C LEU A 496 4.10 12.38 -12.72
N PHE A 497 4.36 11.74 -13.86
CA PHE A 497 5.59 11.87 -14.62
C PHE A 497 5.34 11.83 -16.13
N ASP A 498 5.94 12.77 -16.89
CA ASP A 498 5.98 12.73 -18.35
C ASP A 498 7.35 13.19 -18.83
N ALA A 499 8.15 12.26 -19.37
CA ALA A 499 9.49 12.53 -19.89
C ALA A 499 9.54 13.61 -21.00
N ASN A 500 8.40 13.89 -21.66
CA ASN A 500 8.28 14.88 -22.72
C ASN A 500 7.73 16.23 -22.24
N SER A 501 7.42 16.36 -20.94
CA SER A 501 6.87 17.58 -20.37
C SER A 501 7.97 18.52 -19.87
N ASP A 502 7.56 19.74 -19.51
CA ASP A 502 8.40 20.73 -18.83
C ASP A 502 9.08 20.14 -17.58
N ALA A 503 10.36 20.44 -17.41
CA ALA A 503 11.14 19.92 -16.27
C ALA A 503 10.60 20.41 -14.92
N ALA A 504 10.21 21.69 -14.80
CA ALA A 504 9.82 22.27 -13.52
C ALA A 504 8.68 21.50 -12.82
N PRO A 505 7.51 21.21 -13.45
CA PRO A 505 6.46 20.42 -12.79
C PRO A 505 6.85 18.95 -12.61
N ASN A 506 7.67 18.34 -13.48
CA ASN A 506 8.17 16.97 -13.25
C ASN A 506 9.06 16.87 -12.00
N TYR A 507 9.97 17.85 -11.81
CA TYR A 507 10.78 17.91 -10.58
C TYR A 507 9.93 18.24 -9.34
N GLY A 508 8.92 19.10 -9.48
CA GLY A 508 7.99 19.36 -8.39
C GLY A 508 7.23 18.10 -7.95
N ASN A 509 6.73 17.33 -8.91
CA ASN A 509 5.93 16.12 -8.68
C ASN A 509 6.84 14.90 -8.41
N THR A 510 7.25 14.18 -9.45
CA THR A 510 8.06 12.95 -9.31
C THR A 510 9.42 13.20 -8.68
N GLY A 511 10.05 14.35 -8.97
CA GLY A 511 11.29 14.73 -8.29
C GLY A 511 11.09 14.90 -6.78
N GLY A 512 9.98 15.54 -6.36
CA GLY A 512 9.57 15.62 -4.96
C GLY A 512 9.43 14.23 -4.33
N THR A 513 8.80 13.28 -5.03
CA THR A 513 8.65 11.88 -4.57
C THR A 513 10.00 11.15 -4.50
N ILE A 514 10.89 11.32 -5.48
CA ILE A 514 12.23 10.72 -5.44
C ILE A 514 13.03 11.26 -4.25
N GLY A 515 12.99 12.56 -4.02
CA GLY A 515 13.62 13.18 -2.85
C GLY A 515 13.01 12.71 -1.53
N HIS A 516 11.69 12.48 -1.50
CA HIS A 516 10.97 11.92 -0.35
C HIS A 516 11.49 10.51 -0.02
N GLU A 517 11.52 9.60 -0.98
CA GLU A 517 12.03 8.23 -0.74
C GLU A 517 13.50 8.24 -0.31
N LEU A 518 14.32 9.10 -0.91
CA LEU A 518 15.72 9.23 -0.51
C LEU A 518 15.85 9.78 0.92
N THR A 519 14.99 10.72 1.31
CA THR A 519 14.98 11.32 2.65
C THR A 519 14.57 10.31 3.72
N HIS A 520 13.75 9.28 3.39
CA HIS A 520 13.47 8.19 4.31
C HIS A 520 14.72 7.45 4.79
N GLY A 521 15.79 7.43 4.02
CA GLY A 521 17.08 6.93 4.49
C GLY A 521 17.66 7.72 5.67
N PHE A 522 17.15 8.92 5.92
CA PHE A 522 17.69 9.91 6.86
C PHE A 522 16.62 10.56 7.75
N ASP A 523 15.39 10.02 7.75
CA ASP A 523 14.31 10.44 8.66
C ASP A 523 14.51 9.87 10.08
N ASP A 524 13.50 9.96 10.93
CA ASP A 524 13.55 9.48 12.32
C ASP A 524 13.74 7.97 12.45
N GLU A 525 13.28 7.17 11.49
CA GLU A 525 13.47 5.71 11.44
C GLU A 525 14.72 5.34 10.64
N GLY A 526 14.80 5.80 9.39
CA GLY A 526 15.88 5.39 8.47
C GLY A 526 17.26 5.80 8.92
N ARG A 527 17.40 6.94 9.64
CA ARG A 527 18.67 7.36 10.22
C ARG A 527 19.27 6.35 11.20
N GLN A 528 18.50 5.41 11.73
CA GLN A 528 18.95 4.39 12.66
C GLN A 528 19.61 3.19 11.98
N PHE A 529 19.53 3.12 10.64
CA PHE A 529 20.15 2.07 9.83
C PHE A 529 21.42 2.61 9.16
N ASP A 530 22.51 1.82 9.25
CA ASP A 530 23.78 2.17 8.61
C ASP A 530 23.76 1.96 7.08
N ALA A 531 24.88 2.24 6.42
CA ALA A 531 25.05 2.10 4.97
C ALA A 531 24.86 0.65 4.46
N GLN A 532 24.96 -0.36 5.32
CA GLN A 532 24.77 -1.77 5.03
C GLN A 532 23.34 -2.24 5.32
N GLY A 533 22.50 -1.38 5.94
CA GLY A 533 21.13 -1.69 6.36
C GLY A 533 21.01 -2.30 7.76
N ASN A 534 22.07 -2.30 8.55
CA ASN A 534 22.02 -2.78 9.92
C ASN A 534 21.43 -1.72 10.85
N LEU A 535 20.57 -2.13 11.78
CA LEU A 535 20.11 -1.27 12.87
C LEU A 535 21.27 -0.97 13.80
N ARG A 536 21.87 0.19 13.62
CA ARG A 536 23.08 0.59 14.32
C ARG A 536 23.12 2.08 14.51
N ASP A 537 23.40 2.50 15.74
CA ASP A 537 23.66 3.91 16.04
C ASP A 537 24.99 4.35 15.43
N TRP A 538 24.93 5.20 14.41
CA TRP A 538 26.09 5.72 13.69
C TRP A 538 26.23 7.25 13.81
N TRP A 539 25.29 7.89 14.50
CA TRP A 539 25.33 9.34 14.80
C TRP A 539 26.18 9.62 16.03
N THR A 540 26.67 10.85 16.17
CA THR A 540 27.12 11.32 17.47
C THR A 540 25.91 11.69 18.32
N ALA A 541 26.03 11.63 19.65
CA ALA A 541 24.93 11.99 20.55
C ALA A 541 24.46 13.45 20.38
N GLU A 542 25.40 14.35 20.07
CA GLU A 542 25.11 15.75 19.79
C GLU A 542 24.33 15.95 18.49
N ASP A 543 24.72 15.23 17.44
CA ASP A 543 24.03 15.28 16.14
C ASP A 543 22.65 14.64 16.21
N GLU A 544 22.50 13.53 16.93
CA GLU A 544 21.20 12.93 17.19
C GLU A 544 20.25 13.90 17.90
N LYS A 545 20.75 14.56 18.96
CA LYS A 545 19.98 15.57 19.67
C LYS A 545 19.58 16.72 18.74
N ALA A 546 20.51 17.22 17.93
CA ALA A 546 20.26 18.29 16.98
C ALA A 546 19.24 17.90 15.89
N PHE A 547 19.24 16.63 15.46
CA PHE A 547 18.22 16.09 14.56
C PHE A 547 16.85 16.06 15.24
N VAL A 548 16.75 15.50 16.45
CA VAL A 548 15.50 15.39 17.21
C VAL A 548 14.88 16.77 17.45
N GLU A 549 15.67 17.77 17.81
CA GLU A 549 15.18 19.15 17.98
C GLU A 549 14.55 19.71 16.70
N ARG A 550 15.13 19.42 15.52
CA ARG A 550 14.61 19.87 14.22
C ARG A 550 13.38 19.09 13.79
N ALA A 551 13.39 17.79 13.97
CA ALA A 551 12.24 16.93 13.70
C ALA A 551 11.05 17.28 14.60
N THR A 552 11.29 17.64 15.87
CA THR A 552 10.26 18.12 16.79
C THR A 552 9.57 19.39 16.27
N CYS A 553 10.28 20.31 15.62
CA CYS A 553 9.67 21.48 14.98
C CYS A 553 8.58 21.08 13.96
N ILE A 554 8.85 20.02 13.15
CA ILE A 554 7.90 19.50 12.17
C ILE A 554 6.72 18.83 12.91
N SER A 555 7.00 17.97 13.87
CA SER A 555 5.97 17.31 14.68
C SER A 555 5.03 18.31 15.36
N ASP A 556 5.58 19.37 15.98
CA ASP A 556 4.79 20.44 16.63
C ASP A 556 3.92 21.22 15.64
N GLN A 557 4.39 21.42 14.41
CA GLN A 557 3.62 22.03 13.35
C GLN A 557 2.43 21.18 12.98
N TYR A 558 2.66 19.90 12.64
CA TYR A 558 1.63 19.01 12.12
C TYR A 558 0.60 18.62 13.19
N ALA A 559 0.98 18.54 14.46
CA ALA A 559 0.06 18.35 15.58
C ALA A 559 -1.04 19.43 15.70
N GLN A 560 -0.88 20.60 15.06
CA GLN A 560 -1.90 21.65 15.06
C GLN A 560 -3.00 21.41 14.01
N TYR A 561 -2.74 20.60 13.00
CA TYR A 561 -3.64 20.41 11.88
C TYR A 561 -4.78 19.42 12.22
N THR A 562 -5.99 19.74 11.74
CA THR A 562 -7.18 18.91 11.95
C THR A 562 -7.48 18.11 10.69
N ILE A 563 -7.71 16.80 10.84
CA ILE A 563 -8.01 15.86 9.74
C ILE A 563 -9.50 15.91 9.41
N VAL A 564 -10.34 15.55 10.38
CA VAL A 564 -11.79 15.46 10.27
C VAL A 564 -12.43 15.61 11.65
N ASP A 565 -13.59 16.19 11.74
CA ASP A 565 -14.26 16.51 13.00
C ASP A 565 -13.31 17.34 13.91
N ASP A 566 -12.98 16.83 15.09
CA ASP A 566 -11.98 17.37 16.03
C ASP A 566 -10.67 16.57 16.09
N ILE A 567 -10.54 15.54 15.23
CA ILE A 567 -9.37 14.66 15.17
C ILE A 567 -8.21 15.43 14.53
N LYS A 568 -7.13 15.58 15.31
CA LYS A 568 -5.87 16.15 14.85
C LYS A 568 -4.92 15.09 14.32
N ILE A 569 -3.92 15.52 13.53
CA ILE A 569 -2.86 14.65 13.08
C ILE A 569 -2.10 14.09 14.29
N ASN A 570 -1.92 12.76 14.31
CA ASN A 570 -0.98 12.11 15.22
C ASN A 570 0.44 12.30 14.68
N SER A 571 1.01 13.47 14.95
CA SER A 571 2.31 13.88 14.38
C SER A 571 3.49 13.01 14.81
N LYS A 572 3.34 12.14 15.80
CA LYS A 572 4.34 11.13 16.12
C LYS A 572 4.26 9.94 15.18
N LEU A 573 3.06 9.63 14.68
CA LEU A 573 2.86 8.60 13.67
C LEU A 573 3.33 9.08 12.29
N THR A 574 3.09 10.38 11.97
CA THR A 574 3.36 10.93 10.63
C THR A 574 4.74 11.57 10.49
N LEU A 575 5.57 11.58 11.55
CA LEU A 575 6.82 12.34 11.58
C LEU A 575 7.78 12.03 10.42
N GLY A 576 8.03 10.75 10.14
CA GLY A 576 8.95 10.35 9.07
C GLY A 576 8.47 10.83 7.71
N GLU A 577 7.16 10.67 7.44
CA GLU A 577 6.52 11.13 6.21
C GLU A 577 6.59 12.66 6.05
N ASP A 578 6.32 13.40 7.14
CA ASP A 578 6.35 14.86 7.12
C ASP A 578 7.78 15.40 6.96
N VAL A 579 8.79 14.72 7.53
CA VAL A 579 10.23 15.00 7.31
C VAL A 579 10.63 14.69 5.88
N ALA A 580 10.18 13.54 5.35
CA ALA A 580 10.49 13.09 4.01
C ALA A 580 9.88 14.00 2.93
N ASP A 581 8.64 14.46 3.12
CA ASP A 581 7.99 15.40 2.21
C ASP A 581 8.74 16.73 2.12
N LEU A 582 9.10 17.30 3.27
CA LEU A 582 9.82 18.59 3.29
C LEU A 582 11.23 18.43 2.73
N GLY A 583 11.98 17.44 3.19
CA GLY A 583 13.32 17.14 2.68
C GLY A 583 13.32 16.87 1.18
N GLY A 584 12.39 16.02 0.75
CA GLY A 584 12.22 15.63 -0.64
C GLY A 584 11.97 16.81 -1.59
N LEU A 585 11.07 17.72 -1.21
CA LEU A 585 10.79 18.89 -2.05
C LEU A 585 11.96 19.88 -2.09
N ILE A 586 12.69 20.04 -0.98
CA ILE A 586 13.90 20.85 -0.93
C ILE A 586 14.98 20.28 -1.88
N LEU A 587 15.23 18.98 -1.82
CA LEU A 587 16.18 18.28 -2.68
C LEU A 587 15.80 18.37 -4.16
N ALA A 588 14.52 18.15 -4.47
CA ALA A 588 14.01 18.26 -5.84
C ALA A 588 14.14 19.67 -6.40
N TYR A 589 13.90 20.71 -5.59
CA TYR A 589 14.11 22.10 -5.98
C TYR A 589 15.59 22.39 -6.28
N GLY A 590 16.49 21.94 -5.40
CA GLY A 590 17.93 22.05 -5.59
C GLY A 590 18.42 21.35 -6.86
N ALA A 591 17.97 20.13 -7.09
CA ALA A 591 18.28 19.32 -8.27
C ALA A 591 17.79 20.00 -9.57
N TRP A 592 16.52 20.48 -9.58
CA TRP A 592 15.98 21.23 -10.72
C TRP A 592 16.75 22.49 -11.02
N LYS A 593 17.13 23.28 -10.01
CA LYS A 593 17.95 24.48 -10.20
C LYS A 593 19.33 24.15 -10.74
N GLY A 594 19.92 23.02 -10.34
CA GLY A 594 21.19 22.50 -10.85
C GLY A 594 21.08 22.09 -12.34
N ASP A 595 20.07 21.27 -12.68
CA ASP A 595 19.83 20.79 -14.06
C ASP A 595 19.56 21.94 -15.05
N THR A 596 18.93 23.01 -14.59
CA THR A 596 18.56 24.15 -15.42
C THR A 596 19.53 25.33 -15.30
N GLN A 597 20.67 25.15 -14.63
CA GLN A 597 21.66 26.20 -14.46
C GLN A 597 22.16 26.75 -15.80
N GLY A 598 22.09 28.09 -15.96
CA GLY A 598 22.49 28.79 -17.19
C GLY A 598 21.45 28.77 -18.32
N GLN A 599 20.34 28.06 -18.15
CA GLN A 599 19.22 28.08 -19.09
C GLN A 599 18.34 29.33 -18.87
N LYS A 600 17.83 29.92 -19.96
CA LYS A 600 16.85 30.99 -19.89
C LYS A 600 15.44 30.39 -19.93
N LEU A 601 14.96 29.88 -18.80
CA LEU A 601 13.60 29.36 -18.69
C LEU A 601 12.58 30.50 -18.87
N GLN A 602 11.53 30.23 -19.64
CA GLN A 602 10.46 31.20 -19.92
C GLN A 602 9.21 30.88 -19.10
N PRO A 603 8.44 31.90 -18.71
CA PRO A 603 7.09 31.65 -18.16
C PRO A 603 6.22 30.90 -19.19
N VAL A 604 5.42 29.96 -18.70
CA VAL A 604 4.45 29.18 -19.49
C VAL A 604 3.07 29.30 -18.83
N ASP A 605 2.03 29.56 -19.62
CA ASP A 605 0.65 29.74 -19.16
C ASP A 605 0.48 30.82 -18.06
N GLY A 606 1.36 31.83 -18.08
CA GLY A 606 1.37 32.95 -17.13
C GLY A 606 2.06 32.64 -15.79
N PHE A 607 2.71 31.48 -15.64
CA PHE A 607 3.46 31.11 -14.43
C PHE A 607 4.97 31.10 -14.69
N THR A 608 5.74 31.60 -13.72
CA THR A 608 7.18 31.46 -13.75
C THR A 608 7.59 29.98 -13.58
N PRO A 609 8.82 29.60 -13.97
CA PRO A 609 9.29 28.23 -13.78
C PRO A 609 9.22 27.77 -12.32
N GLU A 610 9.55 28.65 -11.36
CA GLU A 610 9.45 28.37 -9.94
C GLU A 610 7.99 28.12 -9.50
N GLN A 611 7.06 28.94 -9.97
CA GLN A 611 5.63 28.71 -9.68
C GLN A 611 5.17 27.38 -10.26
N ARG A 612 5.60 27.03 -11.45
CA ARG A 612 5.26 25.75 -12.12
C ARG A 612 5.81 24.54 -11.33
N PHE A 613 7.01 24.66 -10.76
CA PHE A 613 7.57 23.64 -9.89
C PHE A 613 6.65 23.37 -8.68
N PHE A 614 6.29 24.40 -7.93
CA PHE A 614 5.43 24.24 -6.74
C PHE A 614 4.00 23.82 -7.11
N ILE A 615 3.43 24.33 -8.20
CA ILE A 615 2.10 23.89 -8.65
C ILE A 615 2.13 22.41 -9.04
N GLY A 616 3.16 21.94 -9.74
CA GLY A 616 3.35 20.52 -10.08
C GLY A 616 3.36 19.64 -8.83
N TYR A 617 4.10 20.05 -7.80
CA TYR A 617 4.08 19.38 -6.50
C TYR A 617 2.69 19.32 -5.87
N ALA A 618 2.02 20.46 -5.74
CA ALA A 618 0.71 20.50 -5.09
C ALA A 618 -0.36 19.70 -5.87
N GLN A 619 -0.28 19.69 -7.20
CA GLN A 619 -1.27 18.97 -8.03
C GLN A 619 -1.14 17.45 -7.95
N SER A 620 0.02 16.90 -7.57
CA SER A 620 0.14 15.47 -7.26
C SER A 620 -0.73 15.05 -6.07
N TRP A 621 -1.01 15.98 -5.17
CA TRP A 621 -1.80 15.75 -3.96
C TRP A 621 -3.30 16.05 -4.12
N CYS A 622 -3.77 16.52 -5.29
CA CYS A 622 -5.19 16.80 -5.49
C CYS A 622 -6.05 15.56 -5.20
N THR A 623 -6.90 15.63 -4.17
CA THR A 623 -7.70 14.50 -3.69
C THR A 623 -8.99 14.97 -3.04
N ASN A 624 -10.07 14.20 -3.25
CA ASN A 624 -11.27 14.14 -2.42
C ASN A 624 -11.28 12.84 -1.63
N GLU A 625 -11.65 12.87 -0.36
CA GLU A 625 -11.66 11.71 0.52
C GLU A 625 -12.92 11.68 1.40
N ARG A 626 -13.48 10.47 1.64
CA ARG A 626 -14.64 10.27 2.53
C ARG A 626 -14.24 10.42 3.98
N ASP A 627 -15.12 10.93 4.81
CA ASP A 627 -14.83 11.21 6.22
C ASP A 627 -14.54 9.94 7.03
N GLU A 628 -15.19 8.82 6.70
CA GLU A 628 -14.89 7.51 7.29
C GLU A 628 -13.44 7.09 6.99
N THR A 629 -13.00 7.29 5.75
CA THR A 629 -11.61 7.00 5.34
C THR A 629 -10.62 7.90 6.04
N LYS A 630 -10.91 9.20 6.20
CA LYS A 630 -10.06 10.12 6.98
C LYS A 630 -9.91 9.65 8.43
N ARG A 631 -11.00 9.16 9.07
CA ARG A 631 -10.95 8.64 10.44
C ARG A 631 -10.13 7.36 10.53
N LEU A 632 -10.27 6.46 9.56
CA LEU A 632 -9.47 5.25 9.48
C LEU A 632 -7.99 5.62 9.34
N ARG A 633 -7.64 6.46 8.37
CA ARG A 633 -6.26 6.90 8.12
C ARG A 633 -5.66 7.60 9.34
N ALA A 634 -6.41 8.44 10.04
CA ALA A 634 -5.96 9.09 11.26
C ALA A 634 -5.45 8.12 12.35
N THR A 635 -5.86 6.85 12.29
CA THR A 635 -5.45 5.82 13.25
C THR A 635 -4.31 4.95 12.72
N ILE A 636 -4.31 4.63 11.41
CA ILE A 636 -3.42 3.57 10.86
C ILE A 636 -2.38 4.07 9.85
N ASP A 637 -2.58 5.22 9.23
CA ASP A 637 -1.75 5.71 8.12
C ASP A 637 -0.63 6.62 8.65
N PRO A 638 0.64 6.34 8.32
CA PRO A 638 1.74 7.22 8.67
C PRO A 638 1.76 8.53 7.88
N HIS A 639 0.99 8.64 6.78
CA HIS A 639 0.96 9.85 5.96
C HIS A 639 0.00 10.88 6.51
N SER A 640 0.43 12.13 6.52
CA SER A 640 -0.47 13.28 6.74
C SER A 640 -1.47 13.43 5.58
N PRO A 641 -2.67 14.03 5.82
CA PRO A 641 -3.62 14.32 4.74
C PRO A 641 -2.99 15.19 3.63
N GLU A 642 -3.36 14.95 2.40
CA GLU A 642 -2.78 15.54 1.19
C GLU A 642 -2.75 17.08 1.23
N LYS A 643 -3.77 17.71 1.82
CA LYS A 643 -3.77 19.16 2.05
C LYS A 643 -2.55 19.64 2.84
N TYR A 644 -2.15 18.89 3.85
CA TYR A 644 -1.03 19.25 4.72
C TYR A 644 0.30 18.78 4.17
N ARG A 645 0.33 17.73 3.34
CA ARG A 645 1.50 17.38 2.53
C ARG A 645 1.86 18.51 1.57
N ALA A 646 0.89 19.24 1.02
CA ALA A 646 1.14 20.44 0.22
C ALA A 646 1.41 21.69 1.10
N ASN A 647 0.44 22.14 1.89
CA ASN A 647 0.51 23.41 2.62
C ASN A 647 1.56 23.39 3.75
N GLY A 648 1.69 22.27 4.48
CA GLY A 648 2.62 22.13 5.59
C GLY A 648 4.07 22.18 5.13
N VAL A 649 4.36 21.61 3.95
CA VAL A 649 5.68 21.62 3.34
C VAL A 649 6.05 23.02 2.85
N VAL A 650 5.23 23.63 1.97
CA VAL A 650 5.57 24.92 1.36
C VAL A 650 5.67 26.07 2.37
N ALA A 651 4.97 25.96 3.50
CA ALA A 651 5.05 26.93 4.59
C ALA A 651 6.47 27.04 5.20
N ASN A 652 7.31 26.02 5.02
CA ASN A 652 8.69 25.97 5.48
C ASN A 652 9.73 26.32 4.39
N MET A 653 9.28 26.73 3.18
CA MET A 653 10.16 26.98 2.03
C MET A 653 10.20 28.47 1.66
N PRO A 654 11.29 29.18 1.95
CA PRO A 654 11.49 30.57 1.51
C PRO A 654 11.40 30.73 -0.03
N GLU A 655 11.81 29.69 -0.76
CA GLU A 655 11.75 29.64 -2.23
C GLU A 655 10.31 29.74 -2.74
N PHE A 656 9.36 29.09 -2.05
CA PHE A 656 7.91 29.22 -2.34
C PHE A 656 7.42 30.63 -2.04
N GLN A 657 7.82 31.20 -0.89
CA GLN A 657 7.41 32.54 -0.51
C GLN A 657 7.89 33.59 -1.52
N GLN A 658 9.08 33.43 -2.08
CA GLN A 658 9.62 34.29 -3.15
C GLN A 658 8.86 34.09 -4.46
N ALA A 659 8.60 32.85 -4.87
CA ALA A 659 7.93 32.54 -6.14
C ALA A 659 6.51 33.12 -6.21
N PHE A 660 5.77 33.12 -5.08
CA PHE A 660 4.42 33.62 -4.99
C PHE A 660 4.30 35.01 -4.35
N HIS A 661 5.41 35.66 -4.02
CA HIS A 661 5.46 37.01 -3.41
C HIS A 661 4.65 37.10 -2.11
N CYS A 662 4.75 36.07 -1.25
CA CYS A 662 4.02 35.99 -0.02
C CYS A 662 4.44 37.07 0.97
N LYS A 663 3.46 37.66 1.66
CA LYS A 663 3.71 38.66 2.71
C LYS A 663 4.12 37.95 4.00
N PRO A 664 4.94 38.59 4.86
CA PRO A 664 5.31 38.02 6.16
C PRO A 664 4.12 37.66 7.08
N SER A 665 2.95 38.25 6.85
CA SER A 665 1.72 37.99 7.60
C SER A 665 0.85 36.87 7.01
N SER A 666 1.21 36.30 5.87
CA SER A 666 0.44 35.24 5.22
C SER A 666 0.55 33.93 5.99
N THR A 667 -0.53 33.13 5.96
CA THR A 667 -0.66 31.86 6.69
C THR A 667 0.47 30.87 6.37
N LEU A 668 0.92 30.80 5.11
CA LEU A 668 1.97 29.90 4.67
C LEU A 668 3.37 30.54 4.75
N VAL A 669 3.57 31.53 5.62
CA VAL A 669 4.87 32.13 5.93
C VAL A 669 5.18 31.93 7.40
N ARG A 670 6.03 30.98 7.70
CA ARG A 670 6.47 30.69 9.06
C ARG A 670 7.72 31.49 9.39
N GLN A 671 7.69 32.27 10.50
CA GLN A 671 8.88 33.00 10.96
C GLN A 671 10.00 32.05 11.40
N ASN A 672 9.62 30.92 12.02
CA ASN A 672 10.51 29.83 12.39
C ASN A 672 10.22 28.63 11.49
N ALA A 673 10.67 28.69 10.24
CA ALA A 673 10.53 27.57 9.31
C ALA A 673 11.30 26.35 9.83
N CYS A 674 10.63 25.19 9.85
CA CYS A 674 11.25 23.94 10.23
C CYS A 674 12.20 23.49 9.10
N ARG A 675 13.38 23.04 9.43
CA ARG A 675 14.35 22.52 8.47
C ARG A 675 15.24 21.46 9.10
N VAL A 676 15.19 20.27 8.56
CA VAL A 676 16.12 19.18 8.90
C VAL A 676 17.19 19.12 7.83
N TRP A 677 16.76 18.95 6.61
CA TRP A 677 17.57 18.85 5.39
C TRP A 677 17.50 20.12 4.55
#